data_4301b4b1a914862f58574b935366d1ac
#
_entry.id   4301b4b1a914862f58574b935366d1ac
#
_cell.length_a   1.000
_cell.length_b   1.000
_cell.length_c   1.000
_cell.angle_alpha   90.00
_cell.angle_beta   90.00
_cell.angle_gamma   90.00
#
_symmetry.space_group_name_H-M   'P 1'
#
loop_
_entity.id
_entity.type
_entity.pdbx_description
1 polymer ?
#
loop_
_entity_poly.entity_id
_entity_poly.type
_entity_poly.pdbx_seq_one_letter_code
_entity_poly.pdbx_strand_id
1 'polypeptide(L)'
;MGVSLKKTEAKELLGIIQPRMKQLEDENLPELEKLIKKLVVTKRAEAFFEWKNNLPAGLLPLLNEFVDRNEKILVEEKEFFPPLFHGENFEFRQLVYSYDNSINQLVAFKMENLSTLKFLEEQLIYIVNNDASFLINLFKSKAVKDRVKEAKYIVEKNRKIVDDFLLSIKKWDRVDKSISASWSERKIDQYRILPIIQDVIDVSQSREYTLEMAKKYIKTQVDRLSGSCKLQLADEINKAWKELVNQQIEIDLSKLPLSILASYYEEKQKIIPYAVKCVFQNILEIVQSKESIQSRCNLNREEYELLQAGIEEIVEKVKKDANPKFDISNVDYYQERLLKLLYIYKYYPEEREKEEESIFWETENWLQIYEKVIDLAENRYFADTKLDGSQYYFWNKSEAELYANVIYIDDKIKQVYKIAVPTTNSITLDTVKIDFRRDAATYYALLEKITGKNQSNTASDLPKIIIDKVNKIELEQTGLKVTMRPYQEFGSKFLLFQKNVLLGDEMGLGKTIQALAVANHLFQSHKKQIVIILPLSVLENWKRETQKWTKLPVYRFCTSNKNRFSDFEWWKRYGGILLANYEQSKAVSELIGEEKLDMVIIDEAHFIKNPYAKRSVYSINISKKATYKLFMTGTPLENNVKEMQHLLKTLNPDLPVQTFRERPDSKDFKRYIANVYLRRKRVEVLSELPEMEVIDMWSEFSEEQKKLYETEAFSETCSVMKLRRMAFLGENSGKINQIKEICLQARENGLKVLVFSFFKTDVLYQIKEILDYTAKEIISGDISPSRRQEIIDEFSNDLNQTVLLGQIEAGGVGLNIQSANIVVLCEPQWKPSTEQQAISRVYRMGQTRDVVVYRLLTKDSIDEPIMRLLHKKEVEFDTYAKDSLIADAFSISEKMSDKDVQSKIIEIERARILQKRENKDTA
;
A
#
# COMPACT_ATOMS: atom_id res chain seq x y z
N MET A 1 28.93 -8.46 -12.94
CA MET A 1 30.27 -7.90 -12.71
C MET A 1 30.11 -6.43 -12.41
N GLY A 2 30.22 -6.02 -11.14
CA GLY A 2 30.05 -4.62 -10.76
C GLY A 2 31.26 -3.80 -11.21
N VAL A 3 30.96 -2.63 -11.78
CA VAL A 3 32.02 -1.64 -12.09
C VAL A 3 32.64 -1.24 -10.76
N SER A 4 33.89 -1.60 -10.54
CA SER A 4 34.61 -1.25 -9.31
C SER A 4 35.06 0.21 -9.41
N LEU A 5 34.69 1.03 -8.42
CA LEU A 5 35.07 2.44 -8.29
C LEU A 5 36.56 2.63 -8.55
N LYS A 6 36.90 3.48 -9.53
CA LYS A 6 38.30 3.79 -9.87
C LYS A 6 38.87 4.83 -8.93
N LYS A 7 40.17 4.81 -8.69
CA LYS A 7 40.86 5.82 -7.87
C LYS A 7 40.66 7.26 -8.39
N THR A 8 40.67 7.44 -9.70
CA THR A 8 40.40 8.75 -10.35
C THR A 8 39.03 9.27 -10.01
N GLU A 9 38.02 8.42 -10.12
CA GLU A 9 36.63 8.75 -9.77
C GLU A 9 36.49 9.04 -8.27
N ALA A 10 37.12 8.27 -7.40
CA ALA A 10 37.15 8.53 -5.96
C ALA A 10 37.80 9.87 -5.64
N LYS A 11 38.86 10.26 -6.35
CA LYS A 11 39.52 11.56 -6.20
C LYS A 11 38.64 12.71 -6.66
N GLU A 12 37.91 12.55 -7.77
CA GLU A 12 36.94 13.54 -8.28
C GLU A 12 35.80 13.73 -7.28
N LEU A 13 35.20 12.63 -6.80
CA LEU A 13 34.14 12.69 -5.80
C LEU A 13 34.60 13.36 -4.51
N LEU A 14 35.79 13.02 -4.02
CA LEU A 14 36.36 13.62 -2.82
C LEU A 14 36.60 15.13 -3.02
N GLY A 15 37.11 15.52 -4.20
CA GLY A 15 37.35 16.94 -4.55
C GLY A 15 36.09 17.78 -4.59
N ILE A 16 34.91 17.15 -4.83
CA ILE A 16 33.62 17.84 -4.82
C ILE A 16 32.99 17.79 -3.40
N ILE A 17 33.00 16.62 -2.78
CA ILE A 17 32.31 16.37 -1.50
C ILE A 17 32.99 17.14 -0.36
N GLN A 18 34.31 17.06 -0.24
CA GLN A 18 35.05 17.57 0.91
C GLN A 18 34.92 19.11 1.11
N PRO A 19 35.07 19.98 0.09
CA PRO A 19 34.85 21.40 0.26
C PRO A 19 33.40 21.73 0.64
N ARG A 20 32.45 20.99 0.07
CA ARG A 20 31.02 21.22 0.31
C ARG A 20 30.55 20.69 1.66
N MET A 21 31.15 19.60 2.14
CA MET A 21 30.92 19.13 3.51
C MET A 21 31.37 20.16 4.54
N LYS A 22 32.54 20.78 4.32
CA LYS A 22 33.01 21.88 5.16
C LYS A 22 32.06 23.08 5.16
N GLN A 23 31.52 23.42 4.00
CA GLN A 23 30.52 24.49 3.86
C GLN A 23 29.21 24.16 4.57
N LEU A 24 28.78 22.89 4.53
CA LEU A 24 27.61 22.40 5.27
C LEU A 24 27.81 22.35 6.79
N GLU A 25 29.04 22.26 7.26
CA GLU A 25 29.41 22.30 8.67
C GLU A 25 29.45 23.71 9.24
N ASP A 26 29.36 24.74 8.38
CA ASP A 26 29.34 26.12 8.81
C ASP A 26 28.13 26.36 9.73
N GLU A 27 28.39 26.78 10.95
CA GLU A 27 27.40 27.06 12.00
C GLU A 27 26.43 28.18 11.60
N ASN A 28 26.80 29.03 10.65
CA ASN A 28 25.99 30.14 10.18
C ASN A 28 24.87 29.72 9.21
N LEU A 29 24.87 28.50 8.66
CA LEU A 29 23.86 28.02 7.71
C LEU A 29 22.43 28.04 8.29
N PRO A 30 22.17 27.62 9.55
CA PRO A 30 20.84 27.69 10.15
C PRO A 30 20.38 29.15 10.40
N GLU A 31 21.31 30.06 10.72
CA GLU A 31 20.99 31.47 10.88
C GLU A 31 20.70 32.13 9.54
N LEU A 32 21.46 31.80 8.49
CA LEU A 32 21.20 32.23 7.13
C LEU A 32 19.83 31.77 6.66
N GLU A 33 19.46 30.50 6.86
CA GLU A 33 18.13 29.97 6.53
C GLU A 33 17.02 30.78 7.24
N LYS A 34 17.21 31.07 8.51
CA LYS A 34 16.27 31.83 9.33
C LYS A 34 16.09 33.26 8.84
N LEU A 35 17.19 33.91 8.45
CA LEU A 35 17.21 35.27 7.88
C LEU A 35 16.59 35.32 6.47
N ILE A 36 16.87 34.33 5.61
CA ILE A 36 16.23 34.21 4.30
C ILE A 36 14.72 34.03 4.43
N LYS A 37 14.25 33.16 5.30
CA LYS A 37 12.82 33.00 5.59
C LYS A 37 12.20 34.31 6.07
N LYS A 38 12.87 35.03 6.95
CA LYS A 38 12.42 36.33 7.44
C LYS A 38 12.31 37.34 6.33
N LEU A 39 13.28 37.42 5.41
CA LEU A 39 13.23 38.31 4.25
C LEU A 39 12.09 37.94 3.30
N VAL A 40 11.93 36.68 2.95
CA VAL A 40 10.87 36.19 2.07
C VAL A 40 9.50 36.50 2.64
N VAL A 41 9.31 36.33 3.95
CA VAL A 41 8.01 36.52 4.62
C VAL A 41 7.74 38.01 4.88
N THR A 42 8.71 38.76 5.43
CA THR A 42 8.50 40.14 5.87
C THR A 42 8.75 41.21 4.79
N LYS A 43 9.57 40.87 3.78
CA LYS A 43 9.95 41.75 2.65
C LYS A 43 10.48 43.10 3.13
N ARG A 44 11.15 43.14 4.29
CA ARG A 44 11.63 44.35 4.96
C ARG A 44 13.10 44.62 4.65
N ALA A 45 13.43 45.85 4.42
CA ALA A 45 14.82 46.30 4.30
C ALA A 45 15.64 45.99 5.59
N GLU A 46 15.03 46.09 6.76
CA GLU A 46 15.67 45.74 8.06
C GLU A 46 16.11 44.28 8.15
N ALA A 47 15.25 43.34 7.74
CA ALA A 47 15.61 41.92 7.68
C ALA A 47 16.79 41.68 6.73
N PHE A 48 16.92 42.51 5.68
CA PHE A 48 18.04 42.47 4.79
C PHE A 48 19.35 42.94 5.48
N PHE A 49 19.34 43.99 6.29
CA PHE A 49 20.55 44.46 6.99
C PHE A 49 21.05 43.45 8.01
N GLU A 50 20.19 42.78 8.74
CA GLU A 50 20.58 41.66 9.63
C GLU A 50 21.21 40.51 8.84
N TRP A 51 20.70 40.26 7.69
CA TRP A 51 21.03 39.09 6.83
C TRP A 51 22.29 39.33 5.98
N LYS A 52 22.51 40.59 5.54
CA LYS A 52 23.59 41.03 4.70
C LYS A 52 24.97 40.50 5.11
N ASN A 53 25.24 40.45 6.41
CA ASN A 53 26.56 40.07 6.93
C ASN A 53 26.83 38.57 6.86
N ASN A 54 25.80 37.75 6.61
CA ASN A 54 25.84 36.26 6.62
C ASN A 54 25.60 35.66 5.24
N LEU A 55 25.54 36.48 4.20
CA LEU A 55 25.23 35.99 2.85
C LEU A 55 26.44 35.46 2.08
N PRO A 56 26.24 34.48 1.19
CA PRO A 56 27.26 34.10 0.20
C PRO A 56 27.72 35.29 -0.61
N ALA A 57 29.00 35.31 -0.90
CA ALA A 57 29.64 36.47 -1.55
C ALA A 57 29.01 36.90 -2.90
N GLY A 58 28.40 35.94 -3.63
CA GLY A 58 27.74 36.24 -4.91
C GLY A 58 26.36 36.93 -4.77
N LEU A 59 25.67 36.70 -3.63
CA LEU A 59 24.35 37.28 -3.39
C LEU A 59 24.41 38.65 -2.74
N LEU A 60 25.48 38.94 -2.00
CA LEU A 60 25.65 40.19 -1.24
C LEU A 60 25.60 41.46 -2.08
N PRO A 61 26.26 41.55 -3.24
CA PRO A 61 26.18 42.74 -4.10
C PRO A 61 24.77 43.05 -4.60
N LEU A 62 24.05 41.98 -4.98
CA LEU A 62 22.68 42.04 -5.51
C LEU A 62 21.69 42.56 -4.48
N LEU A 63 21.83 42.08 -3.24
CA LEU A 63 20.95 42.49 -2.15
C LEU A 63 21.25 43.90 -1.66
N ASN A 64 22.50 44.33 -1.69
CA ASN A 64 22.85 45.74 -1.43
C ASN A 64 22.18 46.68 -2.47
N GLU A 65 22.29 46.35 -3.72
CA GLU A 65 21.66 47.09 -4.80
C GLU A 65 20.12 47.12 -4.67
N PHE A 66 19.51 46.00 -4.25
CA PHE A 66 18.07 45.90 -3.99
C PHE A 66 17.62 46.84 -2.86
N VAL A 67 18.39 46.90 -1.75
CA VAL A 67 18.11 47.83 -0.64
C VAL A 67 18.26 49.28 -1.06
N ASP A 68 19.32 49.61 -1.75
CA ASP A 68 19.59 50.98 -2.22
C ASP A 68 18.49 51.49 -3.17
N ARG A 69 17.81 50.62 -3.89
CA ARG A 69 16.70 50.97 -4.79
C ARG A 69 15.34 51.04 -4.12
N ASN A 70 15.15 50.34 -2.99
CA ASN A 70 13.90 50.34 -2.25
C ASN A 70 14.03 51.21 -0.99
N GLU A 71 14.58 52.39 -1.16
CA GLU A 71 14.72 53.38 -0.08
C GLU A 71 13.39 53.73 0.54
N LYS A 72 13.46 53.97 1.87
CA LYS A 72 12.35 54.54 2.63
C LYS A 72 11.93 55.85 2.04
N ILE A 73 10.66 55.99 1.76
CA ILE A 73 10.10 57.32 1.45
C ILE A 73 9.57 57.90 2.76
N LEU A 74 10.14 59.02 3.20
CA LEU A 74 9.69 59.72 4.39
C LEU A 74 8.67 60.80 3.98
N VAL A 75 7.45 60.68 4.49
CA VAL A 75 6.39 61.67 4.34
C VAL A 75 5.90 62.01 5.73
N GLU A 76 6.05 63.29 6.14
CA GLU A 76 5.62 63.76 7.47
C GLU A 76 6.14 62.90 8.64
N GLU A 77 7.42 62.61 8.65
CA GLU A 77 8.09 61.76 9.64
C GLU A 77 7.66 60.28 9.70
N LYS A 78 6.80 59.85 8.78
CA LYS A 78 6.40 58.45 8.64
C LYS A 78 7.07 57.76 7.46
N GLU A 79 7.49 56.53 7.73
CA GLU A 79 8.19 55.69 6.75
C GLU A 79 7.19 54.91 5.86
N PHE A 80 7.29 55.16 4.58
CA PHE A 80 6.54 54.40 3.55
C PHE A 80 7.50 53.55 2.72
N PHE A 81 7.05 52.36 2.38
CA PHE A 81 7.78 51.48 1.50
C PHE A 81 6.96 51.29 0.23
N PRO A 82 7.51 51.57 -0.95
CA PRO A 82 6.86 51.21 -2.20
C PRO A 82 6.64 49.71 -2.25
N PRO A 83 5.63 49.20 -3.00
CA PRO A 83 5.40 47.75 -3.14
C PRO A 83 6.67 47.10 -3.70
N LEU A 84 7.32 46.28 -2.86
CA LEU A 84 8.65 45.72 -3.14
C LEU A 84 8.67 44.71 -4.30
N PHE A 85 7.52 44.29 -4.80
CA PHE A 85 7.41 43.19 -5.74
C PHE A 85 6.39 43.44 -6.84
N HIS A 86 6.64 44.44 -7.63
CA HIS A 86 5.96 44.65 -8.89
C HIS A 86 6.95 44.40 -10.04
N GLY A 87 6.52 43.70 -11.10
CA GLY A 87 7.36 43.44 -12.28
C GLY A 87 8.67 42.71 -11.91
N GLU A 88 9.80 43.40 -12.12
CA GLU A 88 11.14 42.80 -11.98
C GLU A 88 11.58 42.55 -10.53
N ASN A 89 11.02 43.24 -9.56
CA ASN A 89 11.22 42.91 -8.15
C ASN A 89 10.58 41.52 -7.81
N PHE A 90 9.56 41.13 -8.56
CA PHE A 90 8.98 39.82 -8.48
C PHE A 90 9.96 38.71 -8.92
N GLU A 91 10.67 38.90 -10.05
CA GLU A 91 11.70 37.94 -10.49
C GLU A 91 12.82 37.79 -9.46
N PHE A 92 13.26 38.90 -8.83
CA PHE A 92 14.22 38.84 -7.74
C PHE A 92 13.70 38.05 -6.56
N ARG A 93 12.47 38.27 -6.16
CA ARG A 93 11.84 37.51 -5.09
C ARG A 93 11.76 36.02 -5.41
N GLN A 94 11.42 35.65 -6.65
CA GLN A 94 11.42 34.26 -7.13
C GLN A 94 12.81 33.64 -7.02
N LEU A 95 13.86 34.38 -7.36
CA LEU A 95 15.23 33.92 -7.21
C LEU A 95 15.62 33.71 -5.76
N VAL A 96 15.29 34.65 -4.88
CA VAL A 96 15.52 34.51 -3.42
C VAL A 96 14.76 33.33 -2.85
N TYR A 97 13.52 33.13 -3.25
CA TYR A 97 12.72 31.97 -2.84
C TYR A 97 13.29 30.64 -3.35
N SER A 98 13.76 30.62 -4.60
CA SER A 98 14.41 29.46 -5.17
C SER A 98 15.71 29.10 -4.47
N TYR A 99 16.44 30.11 -4.03
CA TYR A 99 17.67 29.97 -3.24
C TYR A 99 17.36 29.41 -1.85
N ASP A 100 16.37 29.96 -1.15
CA ASP A 100 15.89 29.50 0.14
C ASP A 100 15.44 28.04 0.07
N ASN A 101 14.65 27.69 -0.94
CA ASN A 101 14.20 26.32 -1.14
C ASN A 101 15.38 25.36 -1.40
N SER A 102 16.40 25.81 -2.13
CA SER A 102 17.60 24.99 -2.39
C SER A 102 18.43 24.79 -1.13
N ILE A 103 18.56 25.83 -0.29
CA ILE A 103 19.22 25.72 1.02
C ILE A 103 18.45 24.80 1.95
N ASN A 104 17.13 24.92 2.03
CA ASN A 104 16.31 24.08 2.88
C ASN A 104 16.42 22.61 2.50
N GLN A 105 16.45 22.31 1.19
CA GLN A 105 16.68 20.94 0.71
C GLN A 105 18.07 20.44 1.12
N LEU A 106 19.08 21.28 1.07
CA LEU A 106 20.44 20.93 1.44
C LEU A 106 20.57 20.70 2.95
N VAL A 107 19.94 21.55 3.77
CA VAL A 107 19.91 21.42 5.24
C VAL A 107 19.16 20.17 5.64
N ALA A 108 18.01 19.87 5.04
CA ALA A 108 17.28 18.65 5.30
C ALA A 108 18.11 17.41 4.93
N PHE A 109 18.76 17.43 3.76
CA PHE A 109 19.65 16.36 3.34
C PHE A 109 20.84 16.17 4.30
N LYS A 110 21.41 17.29 4.83
CA LYS A 110 22.46 17.27 5.85
C LYS A 110 21.98 16.57 7.13
N MET A 111 20.82 16.95 7.65
CA MET A 111 20.28 16.38 8.89
C MET A 111 20.05 14.86 8.77
N GLU A 112 19.59 14.40 7.61
CA GLU A 112 19.32 12.98 7.36
C GLU A 112 20.57 12.14 7.08
N ASN A 113 21.60 12.73 6.47
CA ASN A 113 22.69 11.97 5.86
C ASN A 113 24.10 12.38 6.32
N LEU A 114 24.25 13.36 7.21
CA LEU A 114 25.58 13.89 7.60
C LEU A 114 26.55 12.83 8.09
N SER A 115 26.09 11.92 8.95
CA SER A 115 26.92 10.83 9.49
C SER A 115 27.35 9.86 8.38
N THR A 116 26.45 9.58 7.44
CA THR A 116 26.73 8.71 6.29
C THR A 116 27.69 9.37 5.32
N LEU A 117 27.52 10.67 5.05
CA LEU A 117 28.42 11.43 4.18
C LEU A 117 29.82 11.57 4.77
N LYS A 118 29.96 11.81 6.07
CA LYS A 118 31.26 11.81 6.77
C LYS A 118 31.95 10.46 6.67
N PHE A 119 31.20 9.40 6.89
CA PHE A 119 31.74 8.06 6.73
C PHE A 119 32.16 7.75 5.30
N LEU A 120 31.39 8.19 4.30
CA LEU A 120 31.75 8.03 2.89
C LEU A 120 32.98 8.87 2.52
N GLU A 121 33.13 10.06 3.05
CA GLU A 121 34.32 10.89 2.91
C GLU A 121 35.57 10.17 3.44
N GLU A 122 35.50 9.58 4.64
CA GLU A 122 36.59 8.77 5.19
C GLU A 122 36.95 7.59 4.29
N GLN A 123 35.93 6.90 3.70
CA GLN A 123 36.19 5.80 2.78
C GLN A 123 36.86 6.31 1.47
N LEU A 124 36.40 7.44 0.95
CA LEU A 124 37.02 8.06 -0.24
C LEU A 124 38.46 8.49 0.02
N ILE A 125 38.73 9.12 1.17
CA ILE A 125 40.10 9.46 1.60
C ILE A 125 40.96 8.22 1.69
N TYR A 126 40.45 7.13 2.27
CA TYR A 126 41.18 5.88 2.38
C TYR A 126 41.49 5.28 1.01
N ILE A 127 40.54 5.29 0.07
CA ILE A 127 40.75 4.82 -1.31
C ILE A 127 41.81 5.69 -2.02
N VAL A 128 41.71 7.01 -1.95
CA VAL A 128 42.63 7.94 -2.63
C VAL A 128 44.06 7.73 -2.12
N ASN A 129 44.24 7.52 -0.83
CA ASN A 129 45.56 7.37 -0.22
C ASN A 129 46.13 5.96 -0.38
N ASN A 130 45.29 4.94 -0.44
CA ASN A 130 45.76 3.53 -0.37
C ASN A 130 45.52 2.73 -1.65
N ASP A 131 44.70 3.21 -2.62
CA ASP A 131 44.61 2.54 -3.93
C ASP A 131 45.74 2.99 -4.83
N ALA A 132 46.57 2.03 -5.30
CA ALA A 132 47.75 2.31 -6.09
C ALA A 132 47.68 1.56 -7.42
N SER A 133 48.60 1.86 -8.32
CA SER A 133 48.77 1.10 -9.56
C SER A 133 49.11 -0.37 -9.28
N PHE A 134 48.82 -1.25 -10.23
CA PHE A 134 48.99 -2.71 -10.09
C PHE A 134 50.36 -3.10 -9.50
N LEU A 135 51.42 -2.44 -9.97
CA LEU A 135 52.82 -2.75 -9.54
C LEU A 135 53.03 -2.35 -8.06
N ILE A 136 52.54 -1.21 -7.62
CA ILE A 136 52.69 -0.75 -6.23
C ILE A 136 51.80 -1.56 -5.29
N ASN A 137 50.65 -1.98 -5.76
CA ASN A 137 49.72 -2.83 -4.98
C ASN A 137 50.31 -4.23 -4.69
N LEU A 138 51.24 -4.72 -5.49
CA LEU A 138 51.91 -5.99 -5.19
C LEU A 138 52.65 -5.98 -3.85
N PHE A 139 53.21 -4.85 -3.44
CA PHE A 139 54.01 -4.69 -2.21
C PHE A 139 53.14 -4.32 -0.97
N LYS A 140 51.86 -4.12 -1.12
CA LYS A 140 50.95 -3.81 0.02
C LYS A 140 50.50 -5.09 0.73
N SER A 141 50.35 -5.00 2.04
CA SER A 141 49.85 -6.11 2.84
C SER A 141 48.42 -6.53 2.39
N LYS A 142 48.09 -7.81 2.62
CA LYS A 142 46.76 -8.35 2.30
C LYS A 142 45.64 -7.54 3.00
N ALA A 143 45.88 -7.15 4.25
CA ALA A 143 44.90 -6.35 5.04
C ALA A 143 44.61 -5.00 4.39
N VAL A 144 45.59 -4.28 3.86
CA VAL A 144 45.38 -2.99 3.16
C VAL A 144 44.62 -3.20 1.87
N LYS A 145 44.92 -4.26 1.09
CA LYS A 145 44.19 -4.59 -0.14
C LYS A 145 42.72 -4.93 0.11
N ASP A 146 42.47 -5.72 1.12
CA ASP A 146 41.12 -6.13 1.50
C ASP A 146 40.32 -4.92 2.02
N ARG A 147 40.97 -4.04 2.81
CA ARG A 147 40.34 -2.82 3.30
C ARG A 147 40.02 -1.80 2.17
N VAL A 148 40.85 -1.68 1.14
CA VAL A 148 40.56 -0.87 -0.05
C VAL A 148 39.38 -1.43 -0.84
N LYS A 149 39.31 -2.77 -0.99
CA LYS A 149 38.14 -3.40 -1.65
C LYS A 149 36.85 -3.16 -0.87
N GLU A 150 36.90 -3.27 0.44
CA GLU A 150 35.78 -3.00 1.31
C GLU A 150 35.36 -1.53 1.20
N ALA A 151 36.29 -0.58 1.27
CA ALA A 151 35.97 0.85 1.12
C ALA A 151 35.31 1.15 -0.23
N LYS A 152 35.79 0.57 -1.33
CA LYS A 152 35.18 0.71 -2.67
C LYS A 152 33.76 0.14 -2.70
N TYR A 153 33.57 -1.03 -2.14
CA TYR A 153 32.24 -1.64 -2.04
C TYR A 153 31.27 -0.76 -1.25
N ILE A 154 31.74 -0.17 -0.16
CA ILE A 154 30.97 0.73 0.69
C ILE A 154 30.48 1.95 -0.11
N VAL A 155 31.37 2.63 -0.82
CA VAL A 155 31.04 3.81 -1.63
C VAL A 155 30.05 3.44 -2.73
N GLU A 156 30.28 2.35 -3.45
CA GLU A 156 29.39 1.87 -4.50
C GLU A 156 27.99 1.50 -3.98
N LYS A 157 27.93 0.84 -2.82
CA LYS A 157 26.63 0.49 -2.18
C LYS A 157 25.82 1.72 -1.83
N ASN A 158 26.47 2.82 -1.47
CA ASN A 158 25.83 4.08 -1.11
C ASN A 158 25.87 5.12 -2.23
N ARG A 159 26.11 4.70 -3.47
CA ARG A 159 26.21 5.58 -4.63
C ARG A 159 25.04 6.53 -4.78
N LYS A 160 23.82 6.06 -4.49
CA LYS A 160 22.63 6.87 -4.55
C LYS A 160 22.69 8.09 -3.61
N ILE A 161 23.17 7.93 -2.38
CA ILE A 161 23.32 9.05 -1.42
C ILE A 161 24.33 10.06 -1.94
N VAL A 162 25.42 9.59 -2.54
CA VAL A 162 26.43 10.46 -3.17
C VAL A 162 25.81 11.21 -4.35
N ASP A 163 25.09 10.52 -5.23
CA ASP A 163 24.47 11.11 -6.41
C ASP A 163 23.38 12.12 -6.04
N ASP A 164 22.54 11.82 -5.03
CA ASP A 164 21.53 12.72 -4.49
C ASP A 164 22.18 13.99 -3.86
N PHE A 165 23.31 13.81 -3.17
CA PHE A 165 24.10 14.93 -2.64
C PHE A 165 24.66 15.81 -3.75
N LEU A 166 25.28 15.21 -4.76
CA LEU A 166 25.81 15.93 -5.91
C LEU A 166 24.72 16.66 -6.71
N LEU A 167 23.52 16.07 -6.80
CA LEU A 167 22.37 16.68 -7.44
C LEU A 167 21.90 17.91 -6.66
N SER A 168 21.84 17.82 -5.34
CA SER A 168 21.44 18.94 -4.46
C SER A 168 22.43 20.10 -4.55
N ILE A 169 23.73 19.81 -4.58
CA ILE A 169 24.77 20.82 -4.81
C ILE A 169 24.62 21.48 -6.18
N LYS A 170 24.43 20.68 -7.25
CA LYS A 170 24.22 21.23 -8.60
C LYS A 170 22.99 22.13 -8.70
N LYS A 171 21.93 21.81 -8.00
CA LYS A 171 20.74 22.67 -7.93
C LYS A 171 21.09 24.00 -7.27
N TRP A 172 21.78 23.97 -6.15
CA TRP A 172 22.22 25.18 -5.46
C TRP A 172 23.15 26.04 -6.31
N ASP A 173 24.23 25.45 -6.87
CA ASP A 173 25.17 26.15 -7.74
C ASP A 173 24.51 26.79 -8.99
N ARG A 174 23.44 26.14 -9.50
CA ARG A 174 22.67 26.67 -10.64
C ARG A 174 21.89 27.92 -10.24
N VAL A 175 21.21 27.87 -9.07
CA VAL A 175 20.45 29.02 -8.55
C VAL A 175 21.38 30.19 -8.21
N ASP A 176 22.51 29.92 -7.56
CA ASP A 176 23.53 30.94 -7.23
C ASP A 176 24.09 31.60 -8.48
N LYS A 177 24.44 30.80 -9.51
CA LYS A 177 24.86 31.35 -10.82
C LYS A 177 23.77 32.13 -11.53
N SER A 178 22.50 31.67 -11.45
CA SER A 178 21.37 32.34 -12.08
C SER A 178 21.11 33.70 -11.44
N ILE A 179 21.21 33.79 -10.13
CA ILE A 179 21.13 35.04 -9.38
C ILE A 179 22.24 36.00 -9.84
N SER A 180 23.49 35.55 -9.84
CA SER A 180 24.65 36.34 -10.23
C SER A 180 24.58 36.80 -11.70
N ALA A 181 24.16 35.94 -12.63
CA ALA A 181 24.06 36.28 -14.04
C ALA A 181 22.89 37.25 -14.36
N SER A 182 21.73 37.00 -13.73
CA SER A 182 20.53 37.82 -14.02
C SER A 182 20.70 39.29 -13.67
N TRP A 183 21.55 39.59 -12.70
CA TRP A 183 21.76 40.98 -12.24
C TRP A 183 22.98 41.63 -12.85
N SER A 184 24.01 40.89 -13.24
CA SER A 184 25.19 41.47 -13.90
C SER A 184 24.89 41.97 -15.31
N GLU A 185 23.89 41.41 -15.99
CA GLU A 185 23.53 41.77 -17.37
C GLU A 185 22.49 42.91 -17.49
N ARG A 186 21.74 43.21 -16.42
CA ARG A 186 20.68 44.21 -16.43
C ARG A 186 21.24 45.58 -16.09
N LYS A 187 21.20 46.51 -17.05
CA LYS A 187 21.51 47.91 -16.81
C LYS A 187 20.49 48.50 -15.83
N ILE A 188 21.01 48.92 -14.71
CA ILE A 188 20.31 49.44 -13.53
C ILE A 188 19.50 50.71 -13.79
N ASP A 189 19.79 51.43 -14.89
CA ASP A 189 19.28 52.77 -15.20
C ASP A 189 17.77 52.85 -15.55
N GLN A 190 17.07 51.72 -15.65
CA GLN A 190 15.65 51.70 -16.05
C GLN A 190 14.64 51.66 -14.90
N TYR A 191 15.09 51.50 -13.65
CA TYR A 191 14.17 51.29 -12.53
C TYR A 191 14.13 52.49 -11.58
N ARG A 192 13.34 53.45 -11.94
CA ARG A 192 12.95 54.52 -11.03
C ARG A 192 11.73 54.03 -10.23
N ILE A 193 11.73 54.27 -8.94
CA ILE A 193 10.61 53.95 -8.01
C ILE A 193 9.29 54.59 -8.48
N LEU A 194 9.37 55.76 -9.11
CA LEU A 194 8.25 56.52 -9.64
C LEU A 194 7.35 55.74 -10.65
N PRO A 195 7.84 54.96 -11.64
CA PRO A 195 6.99 54.19 -12.52
C PRO A 195 6.21 53.10 -11.78
N ILE A 196 6.82 52.43 -10.78
CA ILE A 196 6.17 51.38 -9.99
C ILE A 196 5.04 51.98 -9.16
N ILE A 197 5.23 53.13 -8.59
CA ILE A 197 4.20 53.88 -7.86
C ILE A 197 3.10 54.34 -8.81
N GLN A 198 3.45 54.78 -9.99
CA GLN A 198 2.54 55.33 -10.99
C GLN A 198 1.63 54.24 -11.58
N ASP A 199 2.15 53.08 -11.91
CA ASP A 199 1.35 51.93 -12.40
C ASP A 199 0.34 51.42 -11.35
N VAL A 200 0.64 51.59 -10.08
CA VAL A 200 -0.26 51.19 -8.97
C VAL A 200 -1.30 52.28 -8.68
N ILE A 201 -0.97 53.58 -8.93
CA ILE A 201 -1.86 54.71 -8.67
C ILE A 201 -2.85 54.93 -9.80
N ASP A 202 -2.46 54.71 -11.03
CA ASP A 202 -3.32 54.92 -12.21
C ASP A 202 -4.56 53.98 -12.23
N VAL A 203 -4.55 52.95 -11.43
CA VAL A 203 -5.64 51.93 -11.36
C VAL A 203 -6.67 52.24 -10.30
N SER A 204 -6.46 53.16 -9.35
CA SER A 204 -7.43 53.33 -8.27
C SER A 204 -7.64 54.76 -7.80
N GLN A 205 -8.89 55.17 -7.71
CA GLN A 205 -9.34 56.41 -7.13
C GLN A 205 -9.33 56.46 -5.61
N SER A 206 -9.16 55.30 -4.96
CA SER A 206 -9.01 55.15 -3.51
C SER A 206 -8.16 53.93 -3.15
N ARG A 207 -7.39 54.08 -2.08
CA ARG A 207 -6.49 53.04 -1.52
C ARG A 207 -7.21 51.81 -1.02
N GLU A 208 -8.36 51.97 -0.40
CA GLU A 208 -9.22 50.89 0.07
C GLU A 208 -9.74 50.05 -1.09
N TYR A 209 -10.10 50.72 -2.18
CA TYR A 209 -10.58 50.09 -3.38
C TYR A 209 -9.51 49.17 -4.00
N THR A 210 -8.25 49.53 -3.94
CA THR A 210 -7.14 48.75 -4.53
C THR A 210 -6.90 47.43 -3.76
N LEU A 211 -6.89 47.49 -2.43
CA LEU A 211 -6.73 46.28 -1.60
C LEU A 211 -7.95 45.41 -1.65
N GLU A 212 -9.15 45.97 -1.67
CA GLU A 212 -10.40 45.20 -1.87
C GLU A 212 -10.45 44.53 -3.26
N MET A 213 -9.99 45.24 -4.32
CA MET A 213 -9.89 44.63 -5.64
C MET A 213 -8.87 43.53 -5.66
N ALA A 214 -7.71 43.69 -5.02
CA ALA A 214 -6.69 42.67 -4.87
C ALA A 214 -7.23 41.42 -4.12
N LYS A 215 -7.98 41.62 -3.04
CA LYS A 215 -8.68 40.58 -2.30
C LYS A 215 -9.68 39.84 -3.18
N LYS A 216 -10.53 40.55 -3.90
CA LYS A 216 -11.50 39.95 -4.81
C LYS A 216 -10.83 39.18 -5.94
N TYR A 217 -9.76 39.75 -6.50
CA TYR A 217 -8.99 39.12 -7.55
C TYR A 217 -8.37 37.80 -7.07
N ILE A 218 -7.58 37.84 -5.98
CA ILE A 218 -6.92 36.65 -5.48
C ILE A 218 -7.93 35.58 -5.09
N LYS A 219 -9.03 35.95 -4.44
CA LYS A 219 -10.13 35.05 -4.12
C LYS A 219 -10.69 34.39 -5.38
N THR A 220 -10.93 35.15 -6.44
CA THR A 220 -11.43 34.61 -7.72
C THR A 220 -10.44 33.63 -8.36
N GLN A 221 -9.14 33.92 -8.32
CA GLN A 221 -8.11 33.03 -8.89
C GLN A 221 -7.98 31.73 -8.05
N VAL A 222 -8.05 31.86 -6.74
CA VAL A 222 -8.00 30.69 -5.83
C VAL A 222 -9.27 29.85 -5.93
N ASP A 223 -10.46 30.47 -6.09
CA ASP A 223 -11.71 29.75 -6.34
C ASP A 223 -11.65 28.97 -7.66
N ARG A 224 -11.06 29.54 -8.70
CA ARG A 224 -10.82 28.84 -9.98
C ARG A 224 -9.84 27.67 -9.81
N LEU A 225 -8.76 27.86 -9.08
CA LEU A 225 -7.80 26.80 -8.78
C LEU A 225 -8.48 25.70 -7.96
N SER A 226 -9.25 26.08 -6.95
CA SER A 226 -10.03 25.14 -6.10
C SER A 226 -10.98 24.29 -6.94
N GLY A 227 -11.63 24.87 -7.99
CA GLY A 227 -12.48 24.13 -8.92
C GLY A 227 -11.74 23.12 -9.82
N SER A 228 -10.40 23.10 -9.83
CA SER A 228 -9.58 22.18 -10.64
C SER A 228 -8.51 21.44 -9.85
N CYS A 229 -8.53 21.54 -8.53
CA CYS A 229 -7.53 20.92 -7.66
C CYS A 229 -7.86 19.46 -7.32
N LYS A 230 -6.90 18.77 -6.70
CA LYS A 230 -7.07 17.37 -6.26
C LYS A 230 -8.22 17.18 -5.26
N LEU A 231 -8.49 18.15 -4.40
CA LEU A 231 -9.60 18.14 -3.46
C LEU A 231 -10.96 18.13 -4.18
N GLN A 232 -11.13 18.99 -5.18
CA GLN A 232 -12.36 19.02 -5.99
C GLN A 232 -12.58 17.72 -6.74
N LEU A 233 -11.48 17.11 -7.26
CA LEU A 233 -11.53 15.80 -7.89
C LEU A 233 -12.02 14.72 -6.92
N ALA A 234 -11.62 14.76 -5.64
CA ALA A 234 -12.13 13.87 -4.62
C ALA A 234 -13.65 14.05 -4.39
N ASP A 235 -14.15 15.29 -4.40
CA ASP A 235 -15.58 15.57 -4.30
C ASP A 235 -16.37 15.06 -5.52
N GLU A 236 -15.79 15.17 -6.70
CA GLU A 236 -16.39 14.61 -7.93
C GLU A 236 -16.44 13.08 -7.88
N ILE A 237 -15.39 12.43 -7.37
CA ILE A 237 -15.37 10.98 -7.13
C ILE A 237 -16.47 10.58 -6.15
N ASN A 238 -16.63 11.31 -5.03
CA ASN A 238 -17.72 11.08 -4.07
C ASN A 238 -19.11 11.19 -4.69
N LYS A 239 -19.34 12.19 -5.55
CA LYS A 239 -20.60 12.36 -6.27
C LYS A 239 -20.85 11.20 -7.24
N ALA A 240 -19.87 10.88 -8.06
CA ALA A 240 -19.96 9.77 -9.01
C ALA A 240 -20.19 8.41 -8.32
N TRP A 241 -19.56 8.20 -7.18
CA TRP A 241 -19.78 7.01 -6.36
C TRP A 241 -21.21 6.92 -5.84
N LYS A 242 -21.78 8.02 -5.31
CA LYS A 242 -23.16 8.06 -4.85
C LYS A 242 -24.15 7.79 -5.98
N GLU A 243 -23.88 8.31 -7.18
CA GLU A 243 -24.70 8.05 -8.36
C GLU A 243 -24.70 6.55 -8.71
N LEU A 244 -23.52 5.92 -8.71
CA LEU A 244 -23.36 4.48 -8.97
C LEU A 244 -24.05 3.62 -7.91
N VAL A 245 -23.92 3.98 -6.63
CA VAL A 245 -24.61 3.28 -5.52
C VAL A 245 -26.13 3.38 -5.68
N ASN A 246 -26.67 4.55 -6.02
CA ASN A 246 -28.11 4.74 -6.24
C ASN A 246 -28.60 3.88 -7.41
N GLN A 247 -27.86 3.82 -8.51
CA GLN A 247 -28.17 2.94 -9.63
C GLN A 247 -28.20 1.46 -9.19
N GLN A 248 -27.22 1.03 -8.40
CA GLN A 248 -27.19 -0.34 -7.88
C GLN A 248 -28.38 -0.64 -6.98
N ILE A 249 -28.77 0.29 -6.11
CA ILE A 249 -29.99 0.16 -5.29
C ILE A 249 -31.23 -0.01 -6.16
N GLU A 250 -31.38 0.77 -7.21
CA GLU A 250 -32.51 0.63 -8.14
C GLU A 250 -32.52 -0.73 -8.83
N ILE A 251 -31.35 -1.20 -9.30
CA ILE A 251 -31.21 -2.53 -9.90
C ILE A 251 -31.60 -3.63 -8.90
N ASP A 252 -31.11 -3.54 -7.67
CA ASP A 252 -31.35 -4.56 -6.66
C ASP A 252 -32.84 -4.56 -6.22
N LEU A 253 -33.45 -3.39 -6.04
CA LEU A 253 -34.88 -3.27 -5.74
C LEU A 253 -35.75 -3.79 -6.90
N SER A 254 -35.34 -3.62 -8.17
CA SER A 254 -36.06 -4.13 -9.32
C SER A 254 -36.09 -5.65 -9.40
N LYS A 255 -35.05 -6.32 -8.89
CA LYS A 255 -34.96 -7.78 -8.84
C LYS A 255 -35.75 -8.41 -7.69
N LEU A 256 -36.12 -7.62 -6.67
CA LEU A 256 -36.84 -8.11 -5.52
C LEU A 256 -38.33 -8.24 -5.80
N PRO A 257 -38.88 -9.47 -5.83
CA PRO A 257 -40.30 -9.69 -6.03
C PRO A 257 -41.08 -9.27 -4.75
N LEU A 258 -42.33 -8.97 -4.91
CA LEU A 258 -43.22 -8.59 -3.76
C LEU A 258 -43.31 -9.68 -2.70
N SER A 259 -43.03 -10.94 -3.05
CA SER A 259 -43.05 -12.05 -2.09
C SER A 259 -42.05 -11.89 -0.95
N ILE A 260 -41.03 -11.02 -1.11
CA ILE A 260 -40.07 -10.73 -0.04
C ILE A 260 -40.73 -10.03 1.16
N LEU A 261 -41.83 -9.31 0.93
CA LEU A 261 -42.64 -8.75 2.01
C LEU A 261 -43.36 -9.81 2.84
N ALA A 262 -43.43 -11.05 2.35
CA ALA A 262 -44.18 -12.11 3.03
C ALA A 262 -43.66 -12.38 4.44
N SER A 263 -42.33 -12.45 4.61
CA SER A 263 -41.70 -12.64 5.93
C SER A 263 -42.07 -11.52 6.92
N TYR A 264 -42.05 -10.26 6.46
CA TYR A 264 -42.42 -9.12 7.28
C TYR A 264 -43.91 -9.14 7.70
N TYR A 265 -44.78 -9.56 6.78
CA TYR A 265 -46.22 -9.67 7.07
C TYR A 265 -46.54 -10.88 7.95
N GLU A 266 -45.83 -12.01 7.78
CA GLU A 266 -45.95 -13.22 8.62
C GLU A 266 -45.58 -12.95 10.08
N GLU A 267 -44.47 -12.21 10.32
CA GLU A 267 -44.10 -11.76 11.66
C GLU A 267 -45.19 -10.95 12.35
N LYS A 268 -46.00 -10.19 11.58
CA LYS A 268 -47.11 -9.40 12.06
C LYS A 268 -48.44 -10.16 12.03
N GLN A 269 -48.44 -11.45 11.68
CA GLN A 269 -49.63 -12.28 11.52
C GLN A 269 -50.66 -11.71 10.52
N LYS A 270 -50.21 -11.05 9.46
CA LYS A 270 -50.98 -10.44 8.38
C LYS A 270 -50.57 -10.97 7.02
N ILE A 271 -51.37 -10.71 5.99
CA ILE A 271 -51.14 -11.14 4.60
C ILE A 271 -51.02 -9.89 3.72
N ILE A 272 -50.08 -9.91 2.75
CA ILE A 272 -49.94 -8.84 1.76
C ILE A 272 -51.27 -8.64 1.03
N PRO A 273 -51.82 -7.41 0.97
CA PRO A 273 -53.05 -7.13 0.26
C PRO A 273 -52.98 -7.58 -1.19
N TYR A 274 -54.03 -8.25 -1.67
CA TYR A 274 -54.12 -8.77 -3.02
C TYR A 274 -54.02 -7.65 -4.08
N ALA A 275 -54.55 -6.50 -3.81
CA ALA A 275 -54.49 -5.33 -4.70
C ALA A 275 -53.05 -4.87 -4.96
N VAL A 276 -52.16 -4.95 -3.96
CA VAL A 276 -50.74 -4.59 -4.13
C VAL A 276 -50.04 -5.57 -5.09
N LYS A 277 -50.33 -6.86 -4.99
CA LYS A 277 -49.81 -7.90 -5.89
C LYS A 277 -50.33 -7.78 -7.33
N CYS A 278 -51.50 -7.18 -7.52
CA CYS A 278 -52.06 -6.98 -8.86
C CYS A 278 -51.55 -5.73 -9.55
N VAL A 279 -51.08 -4.74 -8.80
CA VAL A 279 -50.68 -3.42 -9.33
C VAL A 279 -49.16 -3.33 -9.56
N PHE A 280 -48.36 -4.00 -8.73
CA PHE A 280 -46.88 -3.91 -8.76
C PHE A 280 -46.26 -5.29 -8.94
N GLN A 281 -45.09 -5.33 -9.63
CA GLN A 281 -44.35 -6.57 -9.87
C GLN A 281 -43.18 -6.72 -8.92
N ASN A 282 -42.53 -5.63 -8.55
CA ASN A 282 -41.35 -5.60 -7.71
C ASN A 282 -41.36 -4.42 -6.73
N ILE A 283 -40.43 -4.39 -5.82
CA ILE A 283 -40.31 -3.36 -4.79
C ILE A 283 -39.98 -1.98 -5.40
N LEU A 284 -39.17 -1.92 -6.47
CA LEU A 284 -38.78 -0.65 -7.09
C LEU A 284 -40.02 0.10 -7.64
N GLU A 285 -40.95 -0.61 -8.27
CA GLU A 285 -42.19 0.02 -8.81
C GLU A 285 -43.01 0.72 -7.71
N ILE A 286 -43.04 0.13 -6.51
CA ILE A 286 -43.71 0.75 -5.38
C ILE A 286 -42.95 2.00 -4.93
N VAL A 287 -41.60 1.90 -4.78
CA VAL A 287 -40.76 3.01 -4.32
C VAL A 287 -40.82 4.20 -5.30
N GLN A 288 -40.84 3.94 -6.60
CA GLN A 288 -40.90 4.97 -7.64
C GLN A 288 -42.33 5.53 -7.90
N SER A 289 -43.34 4.90 -7.33
CA SER A 289 -44.75 5.38 -7.53
C SER A 289 -44.93 6.76 -6.91
N LYS A 290 -45.15 7.77 -7.76
CA LYS A 290 -45.44 9.16 -7.35
C LYS A 290 -46.88 9.38 -6.91
N GLU A 291 -47.80 8.49 -7.29
CA GLU A 291 -49.17 8.52 -6.91
C GLU A 291 -49.37 7.85 -5.54
N SER A 292 -50.42 8.25 -4.83
CA SER A 292 -50.71 7.61 -3.55
C SER A 292 -51.01 6.12 -3.76
N ILE A 293 -50.10 5.25 -3.31
CA ILE A 293 -50.25 3.80 -3.34
C ILE A 293 -51.57 3.38 -2.65
N GLN A 294 -51.91 4.11 -1.58
CA GLN A 294 -53.12 3.90 -0.84
C GLN A 294 -54.38 3.98 -1.70
N SER A 295 -54.44 4.98 -2.60
CA SER A 295 -55.58 5.16 -3.50
C SER A 295 -55.55 4.14 -4.66
N ARG A 296 -54.41 3.86 -5.25
CA ARG A 296 -54.28 2.90 -6.36
C ARG A 296 -54.64 1.47 -5.96
N CYS A 297 -54.27 1.07 -4.76
CA CYS A 297 -54.54 -0.26 -4.22
C CYS A 297 -55.79 -0.30 -3.29
N ASN A 298 -56.49 0.83 -3.11
CA ASN A 298 -57.64 0.96 -2.21
C ASN A 298 -57.38 0.41 -0.79
N LEU A 299 -56.18 0.77 -0.24
CA LEU A 299 -55.74 0.30 1.07
C LEU A 299 -56.37 1.17 2.17
N ASN A 300 -56.74 0.54 3.28
CA ASN A 300 -57.05 1.29 4.48
C ASN A 300 -55.77 1.88 5.11
N ARG A 301 -55.92 2.75 6.09
CA ARG A 301 -54.80 3.47 6.68
C ARG A 301 -53.77 2.51 7.33
N GLU A 302 -54.26 1.51 8.04
CA GLU A 302 -53.40 0.53 8.73
C GLU A 302 -52.65 -0.36 7.75
N GLU A 303 -53.26 -0.81 6.66
CA GLU A 303 -52.62 -1.58 5.58
C GLU A 303 -51.56 -0.76 4.85
N TYR A 304 -51.80 0.52 4.64
CA TYR A 304 -50.85 1.42 4.01
C TYR A 304 -49.64 1.70 4.91
N GLU A 305 -49.86 2.00 6.19
CA GLU A 305 -48.78 2.22 7.17
C GLU A 305 -47.91 0.95 7.32
N LEU A 306 -48.49 -0.25 7.34
CA LEU A 306 -47.81 -1.51 7.39
C LEU A 306 -47.00 -1.79 6.13
N LEU A 307 -47.56 -1.50 4.96
CA LEU A 307 -46.83 -1.64 3.68
C LEU A 307 -45.64 -0.70 3.60
N GLN A 308 -45.80 0.56 4.00
CA GLN A 308 -44.71 1.52 4.02
C GLN A 308 -43.59 1.07 4.96
N ALA A 309 -43.90 0.65 6.17
CA ALA A 309 -42.91 0.19 7.12
C ALA A 309 -42.14 -1.02 6.61
N GLY A 310 -42.82 -2.00 5.98
CA GLY A 310 -42.16 -3.15 5.37
C GLY A 310 -41.25 -2.77 4.18
N ILE A 311 -41.68 -1.81 3.36
CA ILE A 311 -40.87 -1.30 2.24
C ILE A 311 -39.65 -0.54 2.77
N GLU A 312 -39.83 0.34 3.77
CA GLU A 312 -38.73 1.09 4.39
C GLU A 312 -37.67 0.16 4.95
N GLU A 313 -38.06 -0.92 5.64
CA GLU A 313 -37.15 -1.92 6.17
C GLU A 313 -36.35 -2.60 5.06
N ILE A 314 -37.02 -3.02 3.97
CA ILE A 314 -36.36 -3.63 2.81
C ILE A 314 -35.42 -2.63 2.13
N VAL A 315 -35.86 -1.40 1.89
CA VAL A 315 -35.07 -0.35 1.26
C VAL A 315 -33.81 -0.03 2.09
N GLU A 316 -33.95 0.10 3.42
CA GLU A 316 -32.82 0.34 4.31
C GLU A 316 -31.85 -0.85 4.33
N LYS A 317 -32.35 -2.07 4.25
CA LYS A 317 -31.51 -3.25 4.10
C LYS A 317 -30.76 -3.24 2.78
N VAL A 318 -31.45 -2.99 1.66
CA VAL A 318 -30.82 -2.90 0.33
C VAL A 318 -29.80 -1.75 0.28
N LYS A 319 -30.10 -0.58 0.83
CA LYS A 319 -29.13 0.53 0.92
C LYS A 319 -27.88 0.16 1.71
N LYS A 320 -28.05 -0.56 2.80
CA LYS A 320 -26.93 -1.01 3.64
C LYS A 320 -26.05 -2.04 2.93
N ASP A 321 -26.67 -2.93 2.16
CA ASP A 321 -26.01 -4.03 1.47
C ASP A 321 -25.51 -3.61 0.07
N ALA A 322 -25.99 -2.48 -0.48
CA ALA A 322 -25.62 -2.00 -1.80
C ALA A 322 -24.11 -1.72 -1.91
N ASN A 323 -23.47 -2.49 -2.77
CA ASN A 323 -22.05 -2.41 -2.99
C ASN A 323 -21.70 -2.68 -4.46
N PRO A 324 -21.80 -1.65 -5.32
CA PRO A 324 -21.49 -1.82 -6.74
C PRO A 324 -20.05 -2.25 -6.95
N LYS A 325 -19.86 -3.25 -7.80
CA LYS A 325 -18.56 -3.75 -8.25
C LYS A 325 -18.29 -3.24 -9.66
N PHE A 326 -17.02 -3.01 -10.00
CA PHE A 326 -16.63 -2.65 -11.36
C PHE A 326 -16.64 -3.89 -12.26
N ASP A 327 -17.56 -3.94 -13.21
CA ASP A 327 -17.53 -4.94 -14.28
C ASP A 327 -16.74 -4.40 -15.47
N ILE A 328 -15.48 -4.77 -15.55
CA ILE A 328 -14.56 -4.31 -16.61
C ILE A 328 -14.91 -4.89 -17.98
N SER A 329 -15.69 -5.97 -18.02
CA SER A 329 -16.14 -6.57 -19.29
C SER A 329 -17.29 -5.78 -19.89
N ASN A 330 -18.17 -5.23 -19.05
CA ASN A 330 -19.36 -4.47 -19.45
C ASN A 330 -19.50 -3.19 -18.63
N VAL A 331 -18.59 -2.24 -18.88
CA VAL A 331 -18.56 -0.95 -18.14
C VAL A 331 -19.68 -0.04 -18.63
N ASP A 332 -20.59 0.33 -17.74
CA ASP A 332 -21.64 1.33 -18.01
C ASP A 332 -21.12 2.77 -17.88
N TYR A 333 -21.99 3.74 -18.17
CA TYR A 333 -21.65 5.17 -18.12
C TYR A 333 -21.16 5.63 -16.73
N TYR A 334 -21.82 5.19 -15.65
CA TYR A 334 -21.47 5.60 -14.28
C TYR A 334 -20.15 5.01 -13.83
N GLN A 335 -19.92 3.74 -14.16
CA GLN A 335 -18.64 3.07 -13.91
C GLN A 335 -17.49 3.70 -14.71
N GLU A 336 -17.71 4.02 -16.00
CA GLU A 336 -16.71 4.68 -16.84
C GLU A 336 -16.29 6.02 -16.23
N ARG A 337 -17.28 6.87 -15.89
CA ARG A 337 -17.01 8.18 -15.28
C ARG A 337 -16.20 8.05 -14.01
N LEU A 338 -16.61 7.19 -13.10
CA LEU A 338 -15.93 6.98 -11.83
C LEU A 338 -14.51 6.42 -12.01
N LEU A 339 -14.32 5.44 -12.89
CA LEU A 339 -13.01 4.86 -13.18
C LEU A 339 -12.05 5.89 -13.78
N LYS A 340 -12.51 6.75 -14.68
CA LYS A 340 -11.69 7.85 -15.26
C LYS A 340 -11.28 8.86 -14.18
N LEU A 341 -12.19 9.25 -13.29
CA LEU A 341 -11.89 10.15 -12.19
C LEU A 341 -10.87 9.55 -11.21
N LEU A 342 -11.02 8.28 -10.85
CA LEU A 342 -10.06 7.56 -10.02
C LEU A 342 -8.68 7.43 -10.68
N TYR A 343 -8.64 7.21 -12.00
CA TYR A 343 -7.39 7.19 -12.76
C TYR A 343 -6.68 8.55 -12.68
N ILE A 344 -7.40 9.65 -12.91
CA ILE A 344 -6.84 11.01 -12.81
C ILE A 344 -6.32 11.26 -11.41
N TYR A 345 -7.08 10.89 -10.39
CA TYR A 345 -6.68 11.05 -8.98
C TYR A 345 -5.42 10.23 -8.63
N LYS A 346 -5.32 8.99 -9.13
CA LYS A 346 -4.15 8.12 -8.95
C LYS A 346 -2.88 8.70 -9.55
N TYR A 347 -3.00 9.31 -10.73
CA TYR A 347 -1.87 9.89 -11.48
C TYR A 347 -1.80 11.41 -11.39
N TYR A 348 -2.43 11.97 -10.34
CA TYR A 348 -2.34 13.41 -10.10
C TYR A 348 -0.90 13.80 -9.79
N PRO A 349 -0.31 14.83 -10.49
CA PRO A 349 1.08 15.21 -10.27
C PRO A 349 1.36 15.67 -8.83
N GLU A 350 2.29 15.01 -8.14
CA GLU A 350 2.66 15.37 -6.76
C GLU A 350 3.18 16.81 -6.64
N GLU A 351 3.89 17.28 -7.66
CA GLU A 351 4.41 18.65 -7.69
C GLU A 351 3.27 19.65 -7.71
N ARG A 352 2.23 19.39 -8.52
CA ARG A 352 1.05 20.24 -8.58
C ARG A 352 0.28 20.24 -7.26
N GLU A 353 0.06 19.08 -6.65
CA GLU A 353 -0.62 18.94 -5.36
C GLU A 353 0.07 19.77 -4.27
N LYS A 354 1.40 19.68 -4.15
CA LYS A 354 2.18 20.45 -3.17
C LYS A 354 2.10 21.96 -3.39
N GLU A 355 2.15 22.38 -4.64
CA GLU A 355 2.03 23.81 -4.97
C GLU A 355 0.60 24.33 -4.72
N GLU A 356 -0.44 23.56 -5.00
CA GLU A 356 -1.83 23.87 -4.66
C GLU A 356 -2.01 24.06 -3.15
N GLU A 357 -1.51 23.11 -2.35
CA GLU A 357 -1.54 23.22 -0.88
C GLU A 357 -0.81 24.47 -0.37
N SER A 358 0.36 24.76 -0.93
CA SER A 358 1.13 25.97 -0.61
C SER A 358 0.36 27.24 -0.92
N ILE A 359 -0.29 27.30 -2.09
CA ILE A 359 -1.08 28.47 -2.52
C ILE A 359 -2.29 28.67 -1.59
N PHE A 360 -3.00 27.62 -1.26
CA PHE A 360 -4.15 27.70 -0.34
C PHE A 360 -3.74 28.22 1.04
N TRP A 361 -2.65 27.66 1.59
CA TRP A 361 -2.11 28.10 2.87
C TRP A 361 -1.64 29.58 2.83
N GLU A 362 -0.91 29.96 1.79
CA GLU A 362 -0.43 31.35 1.62
C GLU A 362 -1.60 32.34 1.45
N THR A 363 -2.65 31.94 0.74
CA THR A 363 -3.84 32.78 0.55
C THR A 363 -4.61 32.93 1.85
N GLU A 364 -4.79 31.88 2.61
CA GLU A 364 -5.45 31.96 3.92
C GLU A 364 -4.68 32.85 4.90
N ASN A 365 -3.37 32.70 4.94
CA ASN A 365 -2.49 33.56 5.73
C ASN A 365 -2.58 35.02 5.26
N TRP A 366 -2.60 35.27 3.96
CA TRP A 366 -2.78 36.58 3.39
C TRP A 366 -4.11 37.22 3.81
N LEU A 367 -5.21 36.48 3.78
CA LEU A 367 -6.52 36.97 4.21
C LEU A 367 -6.53 37.35 5.69
N GLN A 368 -5.91 36.57 6.55
CA GLN A 368 -5.78 36.88 7.99
C GLN A 368 -4.96 38.16 8.24
N ILE A 369 -3.91 38.36 7.47
CA ILE A 369 -3.10 39.59 7.56
C ILE A 369 -3.88 40.77 7.00
N TYR A 370 -4.59 40.59 5.88
CA TYR A 370 -5.46 41.60 5.30
C TYR A 370 -6.49 42.16 6.30
N GLU A 371 -7.21 41.28 6.98
CA GLU A 371 -8.20 41.68 7.99
C GLU A 371 -7.58 42.49 9.12
N LYS A 372 -6.41 42.07 9.62
CA LYS A 372 -5.67 42.86 10.65
C LYS A 372 -5.20 44.21 10.17
N VAL A 373 -4.78 44.30 8.92
CA VAL A 373 -4.27 45.58 8.33
C VAL A 373 -5.41 46.57 8.07
N ILE A 374 -6.57 46.06 7.66
CA ILE A 374 -7.76 46.91 7.44
C ILE A 374 -8.33 47.40 8.77
N ASP A 375 -8.36 46.58 9.84
CA ASP A 375 -8.77 47.02 11.18
C ASP A 375 -7.87 48.11 11.80
N LEU A 376 -6.59 48.13 11.39
CA LEU A 376 -5.64 49.18 11.79
C LEU A 376 -5.71 50.45 10.92
N ALA A 377 -6.86 50.75 10.33
CA ALA A 377 -7.11 51.83 9.37
C ALA A 377 -6.75 53.21 9.84
N GLU A 378 -6.47 53.42 11.13
CA GLU A 378 -6.07 54.70 11.71
C GLU A 378 -4.68 55.19 11.29
N ASN A 379 -3.87 54.36 10.64
CA ASN A 379 -2.49 54.65 10.19
C ASN A 379 -2.34 54.91 8.69
N ARG A 380 -3.42 55.21 7.98
CA ARG A 380 -3.38 55.49 6.54
C ARG A 380 -2.91 56.90 6.27
N TYR A 381 -1.89 57.04 5.37
CA TYR A 381 -1.32 58.34 5.02
C TYR A 381 -1.58 58.72 3.57
N PHE A 382 -2.04 59.92 3.40
CA PHE A 382 -2.19 60.63 2.14
C PHE A 382 -0.98 61.54 1.97
N ALA A 383 -0.21 61.41 0.89
CA ALA A 383 0.82 62.38 0.52
C ALA A 383 0.30 63.17 -0.67
N ASP A 384 0.08 64.43 -0.46
CA ASP A 384 -0.32 65.36 -1.51
C ASP A 384 0.96 65.92 -2.15
N THR A 385 1.63 65.13 -3.02
CA THR A 385 2.74 65.62 -3.82
C THR A 385 2.23 65.76 -5.24
N LYS A 386 2.08 66.98 -5.70
CA LYS A 386 1.74 67.26 -7.06
C LYS A 386 2.99 67.23 -7.93
N LEU A 387 3.27 66.11 -8.56
CA LEU A 387 4.05 66.03 -9.77
C LEU A 387 3.04 65.96 -10.89
N ASP A 388 2.96 66.93 -11.76
CA ASP A 388 2.02 67.09 -12.91
C ASP A 388 0.49 67.04 -12.59
N GLY A 389 0.09 67.36 -11.38
CA GLY A 389 -1.28 67.56 -10.99
C GLY A 389 -2.00 66.28 -10.49
N SER A 390 -1.30 65.20 -10.36
CA SER A 390 -1.82 63.91 -9.81
C SER A 390 -1.56 63.82 -8.33
N GLN A 391 -2.48 63.15 -7.62
CA GLN A 391 -2.35 62.83 -6.20
C GLN A 391 -1.72 61.47 -6.05
N TYR A 392 -0.67 61.35 -5.22
CA TYR A 392 0.03 60.11 -4.96
C TYR A 392 -0.40 59.51 -3.62
N TYR A 393 -0.73 58.20 -3.65
CA TYR A 393 -1.01 57.42 -2.44
C TYR A 393 0.20 56.58 -2.10
N PHE A 394 0.68 56.71 -0.87
CA PHE A 394 1.71 55.82 -0.37
C PHE A 394 1.09 54.81 0.55
N TRP A 395 1.29 53.57 0.25
CA TRP A 395 0.91 52.48 1.15
C TRP A 395 1.84 52.46 2.32
N ASN A 396 1.28 52.18 3.52
CA ASN A 396 2.13 51.81 4.62
C ASN A 396 2.82 50.48 4.32
N LYS A 397 3.83 50.13 5.12
CA LYS A 397 4.63 48.93 4.92
C LYS A 397 3.78 47.63 4.80
N SER A 398 2.79 47.47 5.67
CA SER A 398 1.94 46.28 5.70
C SER A 398 1.04 46.18 4.46
N GLU A 399 0.55 47.30 3.95
CA GLU A 399 -0.28 47.32 2.74
C GLU A 399 0.54 47.01 1.49
N ALA A 400 1.77 47.58 1.39
CA ALA A 400 2.69 47.23 0.33
C ALA A 400 3.08 45.75 0.30
N GLU A 401 3.29 45.18 1.50
CA GLU A 401 3.53 43.73 1.65
C GLU A 401 2.34 42.89 1.21
N LEU A 402 1.11 43.28 1.55
CA LEU A 402 -0.10 42.58 1.11
C LEU A 402 -0.24 42.57 -0.41
N TYR A 403 -0.05 43.75 -1.04
CA TYR A 403 -0.16 43.85 -2.50
C TYR A 403 0.90 43.01 -3.22
N ALA A 404 2.13 43.04 -2.74
CA ALA A 404 3.21 42.23 -3.29
C ALA A 404 2.93 40.69 -3.18
N ASN A 405 2.29 40.30 -2.10
CA ASN A 405 1.90 38.90 -1.93
C ASN A 405 0.84 38.44 -2.93
N VAL A 406 -0.10 39.31 -3.30
CA VAL A 406 -1.11 39.00 -4.33
C VAL A 406 -0.42 38.68 -5.65
N ILE A 407 0.54 39.48 -6.08
CA ILE A 407 1.28 39.20 -7.30
C ILE A 407 2.03 37.86 -7.22
N TYR A 408 2.66 37.59 -6.09
CA TYR A 408 3.38 36.33 -5.89
C TYR A 408 2.47 35.11 -5.93
N ILE A 409 1.30 35.16 -5.28
CA ILE A 409 0.33 34.07 -5.29
C ILE A 409 -0.24 33.86 -6.70
N ASP A 410 -0.55 34.95 -7.41
CA ASP A 410 -1.06 34.91 -8.78
C ASP A 410 -0.08 34.21 -9.74
N ASP A 411 1.22 34.52 -9.62
CA ASP A 411 2.24 33.89 -10.45
C ASP A 411 2.46 32.42 -10.09
N LYS A 412 2.38 32.08 -8.84
CA LYS A 412 2.34 30.66 -8.43
C LYS A 412 1.16 29.92 -9.06
N ILE A 413 -0.03 30.50 -9.02
CA ILE A 413 -1.22 29.94 -9.65
C ILE A 413 -0.99 29.73 -11.16
N LYS A 414 -0.42 30.72 -11.86
CA LYS A 414 -0.08 30.56 -13.27
C LYS A 414 0.94 29.46 -13.54
N GLN A 415 1.90 29.25 -12.64
CA GLN A 415 2.87 28.16 -12.77
C GLN A 415 2.22 26.79 -12.55
N VAL A 416 1.32 26.68 -11.55
CA VAL A 416 0.57 25.45 -11.30
C VAL A 416 -0.26 25.04 -12.51
N TYR A 417 -0.89 25.99 -13.21
CA TYR A 417 -1.66 25.68 -14.44
C TYR A 417 -0.79 25.16 -15.60
N LYS A 418 0.54 25.38 -15.58
CA LYS A 418 1.44 24.78 -16.56
C LYS A 418 1.70 23.29 -16.32
N ILE A 419 1.43 22.79 -15.11
CA ILE A 419 1.52 21.37 -14.79
C ILE A 419 0.21 20.71 -15.22
N ALA A 420 0.27 20.00 -16.34
CA ALA A 420 -0.91 19.41 -16.96
C ALA A 420 -1.50 18.29 -16.09
N VAL A 421 -2.81 18.33 -15.88
CA VAL A 421 -3.60 17.24 -15.30
C VAL A 421 -4.45 16.65 -16.43
N PRO A 422 -4.47 15.31 -16.59
CA PRO A 422 -5.35 14.68 -17.56
C PRO A 422 -6.82 15.02 -17.28
N THR A 423 -7.62 15.15 -18.32
CA THR A 423 -9.08 15.34 -18.20
C THR A 423 -9.81 14.04 -18.55
N THR A 424 -11.05 13.89 -18.11
CA THR A 424 -11.88 12.71 -18.44
C THR A 424 -12.03 12.49 -19.94
N ASN A 425 -12.00 13.57 -20.74
CA ASN A 425 -12.07 13.53 -22.20
C ASN A 425 -10.75 13.14 -22.88
N SER A 426 -9.62 13.40 -22.23
CA SER A 426 -8.30 13.06 -22.77
C SER A 426 -7.90 11.59 -22.52
N ILE A 427 -8.66 10.87 -21.69
CA ILE A 427 -8.33 9.50 -21.29
C ILE A 427 -9.32 8.54 -21.94
N THR A 428 -8.80 7.54 -22.66
CA THR A 428 -9.64 6.48 -23.24
C THR A 428 -10.04 5.46 -22.18
N LEU A 429 -11.22 4.88 -22.34
CA LEU A 429 -11.69 3.82 -21.43
C LEU A 429 -10.76 2.61 -21.43
N ASP A 430 -10.18 2.27 -22.59
CA ASP A 430 -9.26 1.13 -22.70
C ASP A 430 -7.98 1.34 -21.88
N THR A 431 -7.42 2.55 -21.88
CA THR A 431 -6.27 2.89 -21.02
C THR A 431 -6.60 2.63 -19.54
N VAL A 432 -7.78 3.08 -19.11
CA VAL A 432 -8.22 2.89 -17.70
C VAL A 432 -8.49 1.42 -17.39
N LYS A 433 -9.12 0.67 -18.31
CA LYS A 433 -9.34 -0.77 -18.14
C LYS A 433 -8.04 -1.56 -18.00
N ILE A 434 -7.02 -1.22 -18.77
CA ILE A 434 -5.70 -1.85 -18.71
C ILE A 434 -5.05 -1.55 -17.33
N ASP A 435 -5.05 -0.29 -16.91
CA ASP A 435 -4.47 0.12 -15.63
C ASP A 435 -5.24 -0.48 -14.44
N PHE A 436 -6.58 -0.48 -14.50
CA PHE A 436 -7.41 -1.09 -13.47
C PHE A 436 -7.15 -2.60 -13.34
N ARG A 437 -7.08 -3.35 -14.44
CA ARG A 437 -6.74 -4.79 -14.39
C ARG A 437 -5.39 -5.05 -13.76
N ARG A 438 -4.45 -4.14 -13.95
CA ARG A 438 -3.09 -4.24 -13.39
C ARG A 438 -3.05 -3.91 -11.90
N ASP A 439 -3.89 -3.01 -11.43
CA ASP A 439 -3.77 -2.42 -10.09
C ASP A 439 -5.14 -2.03 -9.48
N ALA A 440 -6.13 -2.92 -9.60
CA ALA A 440 -7.48 -2.70 -9.07
C ALA A 440 -7.48 -2.40 -7.55
N ALA A 441 -6.54 -2.99 -6.81
CA ALA A 441 -6.42 -2.78 -5.37
C ALA A 441 -6.23 -1.31 -5.00
N THR A 442 -5.42 -0.56 -5.77
CA THR A 442 -5.21 0.88 -5.55
C THR A 442 -6.50 1.67 -5.86
N TYR A 443 -7.24 1.33 -6.91
CA TYR A 443 -8.51 2.00 -7.22
C TYR A 443 -9.52 1.86 -6.08
N TYR A 444 -9.70 0.65 -5.57
CA TYR A 444 -10.60 0.43 -4.43
C TYR A 444 -10.08 1.10 -3.15
N ALA A 445 -8.76 1.11 -2.91
CA ALA A 445 -8.18 1.81 -1.76
C ALA A 445 -8.40 3.32 -1.82
N LEU A 446 -8.23 3.93 -3.00
CA LEU A 446 -8.53 5.35 -3.21
C LEU A 446 -10.01 5.64 -3.02
N LEU A 447 -10.89 4.80 -3.59
CA LEU A 447 -12.33 4.93 -3.45
C LEU A 447 -12.76 4.89 -1.98
N GLU A 448 -12.28 3.91 -1.21
CA GLU A 448 -12.57 3.79 0.22
C GLU A 448 -12.03 4.99 1.02
N LYS A 449 -10.81 5.43 0.71
CA LYS A 449 -10.19 6.59 1.37
C LYS A 449 -11.01 7.87 1.14
N ILE A 450 -11.46 8.09 -0.10
CA ILE A 450 -12.20 9.30 -0.49
C ILE A 450 -13.64 9.26 0.03
N THR A 451 -14.32 8.10 -0.09
CA THR A 451 -15.74 7.98 0.25
C THR A 451 -16.01 7.66 1.73
N GLY A 452 -14.97 7.29 2.49
CA GLY A 452 -15.12 6.83 3.87
C GLY A 452 -15.82 5.47 4.01
N LYS A 453 -16.05 4.75 2.90
CA LYS A 453 -16.69 3.44 2.90
C LYS A 453 -15.82 2.41 3.62
N ASN A 454 -16.45 1.41 4.24
CA ASN A 454 -15.81 0.32 4.98
C ASN A 454 -15.02 0.72 6.24
N GLN A 455 -15.07 1.97 6.69
CA GLN A 455 -14.45 2.37 7.96
C GLN A 455 -15.08 1.67 9.17
N SER A 456 -16.37 1.31 9.10
CA SER A 456 -17.09 0.61 10.17
C SER A 456 -16.73 -0.87 10.32
N ASN A 457 -16.24 -1.52 9.26
CA ASN A 457 -15.95 -2.97 9.25
C ASN A 457 -14.49 -3.30 9.59
N THR A 458 -13.69 -2.31 9.96
CA THR A 458 -12.24 -2.46 10.16
C THR A 458 -11.87 -3.29 11.39
N ALA A 459 -12.79 -3.45 12.37
CA ALA A 459 -12.49 -3.97 13.69
C ALA A 459 -13.66 -4.72 14.35
N SER A 460 -14.38 -5.56 13.60
CA SER A 460 -15.68 -6.15 13.96
C SER A 460 -15.77 -6.83 15.34
N ASP A 461 -14.68 -7.39 15.86
CA ASP A 461 -14.68 -8.16 17.13
C ASP A 461 -13.94 -7.47 18.29
N LEU A 462 -13.44 -6.24 18.09
CA LEU A 462 -12.71 -5.52 19.14
C LEU A 462 -13.65 -4.66 20.00
N PRO A 463 -13.37 -4.53 21.31
CA PRO A 463 -14.09 -3.59 22.18
C PRO A 463 -13.96 -2.13 21.67
N LYS A 464 -15.04 -1.39 21.69
CA LYS A 464 -15.11 0.01 21.20
C LYS A 464 -14.01 0.91 21.81
N ILE A 465 -13.70 0.72 23.09
CA ILE A 465 -12.64 1.47 23.78
C ILE A 465 -11.27 1.27 23.11
N ILE A 466 -10.97 0.07 22.61
CA ILE A 466 -9.72 -0.21 21.89
C ILE A 466 -9.74 0.47 20.53
N ILE A 467 -10.86 0.36 19.81
CA ILE A 467 -11.05 0.97 18.48
C ILE A 467 -10.81 2.48 18.57
N ASP A 468 -11.44 3.16 19.54
CA ASP A 468 -11.33 4.61 19.72
C ASP A 468 -9.88 5.05 20.05
N LYS A 469 -9.14 4.24 20.82
CA LYS A 469 -7.73 4.51 21.12
C LYS A 469 -6.82 4.27 19.93
N VAL A 470 -7.06 3.21 19.17
CA VAL A 470 -6.28 2.87 17.96
C VAL A 470 -6.46 3.94 16.88
N ASN A 471 -7.69 4.44 16.70
CA ASN A 471 -7.98 5.47 15.70
C ASN A 471 -7.28 6.82 15.99
N LYS A 472 -6.90 7.08 17.25
CA LYS A 472 -6.13 8.28 17.63
C LYS A 472 -4.63 8.18 17.30
N ILE A 473 -4.14 7.01 16.92
CA ILE A 473 -2.74 6.84 16.55
C ILE A 473 -2.52 7.43 15.17
N GLU A 474 -1.57 8.31 15.05
CA GLU A 474 -1.10 8.82 13.77
C GLU A 474 -0.06 7.87 13.18
N LEU A 475 -0.28 7.46 11.94
CA LEU A 475 0.63 6.59 11.20
C LEU A 475 1.42 7.44 10.20
N GLU A 476 2.72 7.57 10.43
CA GLU A 476 3.60 8.26 9.49
C GLU A 476 3.71 7.45 8.19
N GLN A 477 3.26 8.05 7.10
CA GLN A 477 3.21 7.42 5.79
C GLN A 477 4.29 7.95 4.82
N THR A 478 5.07 8.94 5.22
CA THR A 478 6.19 9.45 4.42
C THR A 478 7.17 8.32 4.10
N GLY A 479 7.42 8.09 2.82
CA GLY A 479 8.25 6.96 2.36
C GLY A 479 7.49 5.70 1.99
N LEU A 480 6.19 5.59 2.30
CA LEU A 480 5.31 4.57 1.73
C LEU A 480 4.93 4.96 0.30
N LYS A 481 4.88 3.95 -0.58
CA LYS A 481 4.52 4.10 -2.00
C LYS A 481 3.19 3.41 -2.33
N VAL A 482 2.45 2.98 -1.32
CA VAL A 482 1.20 2.26 -1.46
C VAL A 482 0.08 3.01 -0.72
N THR A 483 -1.08 3.10 -1.34
CA THR A 483 -2.30 3.55 -0.66
C THR A 483 -2.88 2.38 0.11
N MET A 484 -2.89 2.49 1.44
CA MET A 484 -3.46 1.45 2.30
C MET A 484 -4.98 1.51 2.31
N ARG A 485 -5.60 0.34 2.44
CA ARG A 485 -7.03 0.21 2.74
C ARG A 485 -7.30 0.59 4.20
N PRO A 486 -8.50 1.07 4.55
CA PRO A 486 -8.82 1.46 5.94
C PRO A 486 -8.53 0.37 6.96
N TYR A 487 -8.85 -0.89 6.65
CA TYR A 487 -8.55 -2.00 7.54
C TYR A 487 -7.04 -2.27 7.69
N GLN A 488 -6.24 -2.05 6.65
CA GLN A 488 -4.79 -2.20 6.71
C GLN A 488 -4.16 -1.10 7.57
N GLU A 489 -4.64 0.12 7.41
CA GLU A 489 -4.22 1.25 8.23
C GLU A 489 -4.58 1.01 9.70
N PHE A 490 -5.82 0.56 9.97
CA PHE A 490 -6.24 0.18 11.31
C PHE A 490 -5.34 -0.91 11.92
N GLY A 491 -5.03 -1.98 11.16
CA GLY A 491 -4.16 -3.06 11.65
C GLY A 491 -2.74 -2.58 11.96
N SER A 492 -2.21 -1.64 11.17
CA SER A 492 -0.92 -1.00 11.43
C SER A 492 -0.96 -0.14 12.71
N LYS A 493 -2.00 0.68 12.88
CA LYS A 493 -2.24 1.48 14.10
C LYS A 493 -2.45 0.60 15.32
N PHE A 494 -3.16 -0.52 15.17
CA PHE A 494 -3.36 -1.50 16.24
C PHE A 494 -2.03 -2.07 16.73
N LEU A 495 -1.10 -2.42 15.83
CA LEU A 495 0.23 -2.88 16.22
C LEU A 495 1.04 -1.78 16.93
N LEU A 496 0.99 -0.55 16.46
CA LEU A 496 1.67 0.58 17.12
C LEU A 496 1.13 0.80 18.54
N PHE A 497 -0.18 0.65 18.73
CA PHE A 497 -0.82 0.80 20.02
C PHE A 497 -0.50 -0.34 20.97
N GLN A 498 -0.67 -1.60 20.53
CA GLN A 498 -0.52 -2.78 21.38
C GLN A 498 0.93 -3.26 21.54
N LYS A 499 1.82 -2.93 20.61
CA LYS A 499 3.23 -3.33 20.51
C LYS A 499 3.47 -4.82 20.29
N ASN A 500 2.65 -5.71 20.80
CA ASN A 500 2.76 -7.16 20.68
C ASN A 500 1.49 -7.71 20.05
N VAL A 501 1.54 -8.13 18.79
CA VAL A 501 0.34 -8.52 18.03
C VAL A 501 0.54 -9.83 17.28
N LEU A 502 -0.44 -10.71 17.37
CA LEU A 502 -0.68 -11.81 16.46
C LEU A 502 -1.67 -11.36 15.39
N LEU A 503 -1.21 -11.13 14.18
CA LEU A 503 -2.04 -10.75 13.04
C LEU A 503 -2.47 -12.02 12.29
N GLY A 504 -3.70 -12.41 12.53
CA GLY A 504 -4.35 -13.60 11.97
C GLY A 504 -5.26 -13.32 10.77
N ASP A 505 -5.09 -12.20 10.10
CA ASP A 505 -5.86 -11.83 8.90
C ASP A 505 -5.81 -12.95 7.86
N GLU A 506 -6.94 -13.17 7.21
CA GLU A 506 -7.05 -14.16 6.14
C GLU A 506 -6.01 -13.90 5.05
N MET A 507 -5.61 -14.94 4.34
CA MET A 507 -4.64 -14.83 3.25
C MET A 507 -5.16 -13.89 2.16
N GLY A 508 -4.26 -13.07 1.59
CA GLY A 508 -4.63 -12.10 0.56
C GLY A 508 -5.06 -10.72 1.09
N LEU A 509 -5.19 -10.52 2.40
CA LEU A 509 -5.53 -9.23 3.03
C LEU A 509 -4.36 -8.25 3.19
N GLY A 510 -3.17 -8.57 2.67
CA GLY A 510 -2.04 -7.64 2.69
C GLY A 510 -1.37 -7.47 4.04
N LYS A 511 -1.20 -8.55 4.82
CA LYS A 511 -0.44 -8.53 6.09
C LYS A 511 0.95 -7.91 5.93
N THR A 512 1.63 -8.21 4.82
CA THR A 512 2.95 -7.65 4.49
C THR A 512 2.92 -6.12 4.41
N ILE A 513 1.89 -5.55 3.78
CA ILE A 513 1.73 -4.08 3.67
C ILE A 513 1.55 -3.46 5.06
N GLN A 514 0.73 -4.06 5.91
CA GLN A 514 0.53 -3.59 7.29
C GLN A 514 1.83 -3.62 8.08
N ALA A 515 2.60 -4.69 7.97
CA ALA A 515 3.91 -4.83 8.61
C ALA A 515 4.92 -3.79 8.11
N LEU A 516 4.98 -3.57 6.79
CA LEU A 516 5.86 -2.58 6.17
C LEU A 516 5.46 -1.14 6.53
N ALA A 517 4.18 -0.86 6.69
CA ALA A 517 3.70 0.46 7.12
C ALA A 517 4.18 0.79 8.54
N VAL A 518 4.10 -0.18 9.47
CA VAL A 518 4.63 -0.01 10.82
C VAL A 518 6.16 0.12 10.81
N ALA A 519 6.85 -0.72 10.03
CA ALA A 519 8.30 -0.63 9.88
C ALA A 519 8.73 0.74 9.34
N ASN A 520 8.00 1.29 8.38
CA ASN A 520 8.23 2.64 7.85
C ASN A 520 8.01 3.71 8.91
N HIS A 521 6.88 3.70 9.63
CA HIS A 521 6.60 4.63 10.71
C HIS A 521 7.71 4.64 11.77
N LEU A 522 8.14 3.45 12.21
CA LEU A 522 9.22 3.33 13.19
C LEU A 522 10.55 3.87 12.66
N PHE A 523 10.88 3.58 11.42
CA PHE A 523 12.11 4.05 10.79
C PHE A 523 12.14 5.59 10.69
N GLN A 524 11.05 6.22 10.31
CA GLN A 524 10.90 7.68 10.29
C GLN A 524 11.01 8.27 11.71
N SER A 525 10.57 7.54 12.72
CA SER A 525 10.70 7.92 14.15
C SER A 525 12.07 7.56 14.75
N HIS A 526 13.11 7.38 13.93
CA HIS A 526 14.47 7.03 14.34
C HIS A 526 14.62 5.66 15.04
N LYS A 527 13.63 4.79 14.96
CA LYS A 527 13.65 3.39 15.43
C LYS A 527 13.98 2.49 14.27
N LYS A 528 15.27 2.19 14.08
CA LYS A 528 15.79 1.67 12.82
C LYS A 528 16.16 0.18 12.83
N GLN A 529 16.13 -0.51 13.97
CA GLN A 529 16.57 -1.90 14.11
C GLN A 529 15.38 -2.86 13.94
N ILE A 530 15.10 -3.27 12.70
CA ILE A 530 13.95 -4.11 12.33
C ILE A 530 14.45 -5.45 11.77
N VAL A 531 13.99 -6.56 12.36
CA VAL A 531 14.31 -7.92 11.92
C VAL A 531 13.04 -8.65 11.48
N ILE A 532 13.08 -9.31 10.33
CA ILE A 532 12.00 -10.14 9.84
C ILE A 532 12.49 -11.58 9.70
N ILE A 533 11.85 -12.50 10.43
CA ILE A 533 12.11 -13.94 10.35
C ILE A 533 11.00 -14.59 9.56
N LEU A 534 11.35 -15.37 8.54
CA LEU A 534 10.40 -15.88 7.57
C LEU A 534 10.89 -17.18 6.90
N PRO A 535 10.01 -17.95 6.23
CA PRO A 535 10.45 -19.07 5.41
C PRO A 535 11.33 -18.62 4.24
N LEU A 536 12.34 -19.43 3.89
CA LEU A 536 13.28 -19.11 2.79
C LEU A 536 12.55 -18.84 1.46
N SER A 537 11.45 -19.53 1.21
CA SER A 537 10.63 -19.43 -0.01
C SER A 537 10.00 -18.04 -0.24
N VAL A 538 9.73 -17.28 0.84
CA VAL A 538 9.11 -15.93 0.73
C VAL A 538 10.12 -14.79 0.89
N LEU A 539 11.37 -15.07 1.19
CA LEU A 539 12.39 -14.06 1.46
C LEU A 539 12.58 -13.09 0.30
N GLU A 540 12.67 -13.59 -0.93
CA GLU A 540 12.84 -12.73 -2.11
C GLU A 540 11.58 -11.89 -2.39
N ASN A 541 10.39 -12.45 -2.15
CA ASN A 541 9.15 -11.70 -2.26
C ASN A 541 9.11 -10.54 -1.26
N TRP A 542 9.48 -10.78 -0.01
CA TRP A 542 9.57 -9.73 1.01
C TRP A 542 10.53 -8.61 0.63
N LYS A 543 11.70 -8.97 0.08
CA LYS A 543 12.65 -7.97 -0.42
C LYS A 543 12.04 -7.11 -1.52
N ARG A 544 11.39 -7.74 -2.52
CA ARG A 544 10.74 -7.03 -3.63
C ARG A 544 9.59 -6.14 -3.16
N GLU A 545 8.73 -6.65 -2.28
CA GLU A 545 7.63 -5.88 -1.70
C GLU A 545 8.15 -4.69 -0.88
N THR A 546 9.20 -4.87 -0.07
CA THR A 546 9.83 -3.78 0.66
C THR A 546 10.34 -2.69 -0.29
N GLN A 547 11.05 -3.04 -1.34
CA GLN A 547 11.58 -2.09 -2.33
C GLN A 547 10.48 -1.43 -3.18
N LYS A 548 9.41 -2.18 -3.48
CA LYS A 548 8.27 -1.69 -4.24
C LYS A 548 7.46 -0.67 -3.43
N TRP A 549 7.16 -0.98 -2.18
CA TRP A 549 6.18 -0.25 -1.38
C TRP A 549 6.79 0.75 -0.40
N THR A 550 8.11 0.70 -0.17
CA THR A 550 8.78 1.60 0.77
C THR A 550 10.09 2.15 0.21
N LYS A 551 10.68 3.11 0.95
CA LYS A 551 12.06 3.58 0.75
C LYS A 551 13.04 2.95 1.75
N LEU A 552 12.61 1.94 2.51
CA LEU A 552 13.43 1.34 3.57
C LEU A 552 14.62 0.56 3.01
N PRO A 553 15.81 0.69 3.60
CA PRO A 553 16.93 -0.19 3.32
C PRO A 553 16.59 -1.63 3.71
N VAL A 554 16.94 -2.59 2.85
CA VAL A 554 16.67 -4.00 3.08
C VAL A 554 17.92 -4.86 2.85
N TYR A 555 18.23 -5.68 3.84
CA TYR A 555 19.41 -6.55 3.89
C TYR A 555 18.99 -8.00 4.02
N ARG A 556 19.79 -8.94 3.53
CA ARG A 556 19.45 -10.36 3.54
C ARG A 556 20.46 -11.20 4.33
N PHE A 557 19.99 -11.90 5.33
CA PHE A 557 20.79 -12.86 6.07
C PHE A 557 20.31 -14.29 5.78
N CYS A 558 20.77 -14.86 4.68
CA CYS A 558 20.46 -16.22 4.25
C CYS A 558 21.71 -16.91 3.66
N THR A 559 21.68 -18.24 3.59
CA THR A 559 22.85 -19.04 3.17
C THR A 559 23.28 -18.77 1.74
N SER A 560 22.32 -18.46 0.85
CA SER A 560 22.58 -18.11 -0.55
C SER A 560 23.22 -16.73 -0.73
N ASN A 561 23.23 -15.88 0.28
CA ASN A 561 23.88 -14.57 0.24
C ASN A 561 25.32 -14.66 0.75
N LYS A 562 26.28 -14.58 -0.15
CA LYS A 562 27.71 -14.60 0.19
C LYS A 562 28.14 -13.43 1.09
N ASN A 563 27.46 -12.31 1.00
CA ASN A 563 27.75 -11.08 1.74
C ASN A 563 26.92 -10.91 3.01
N ARG A 564 26.27 -11.98 3.49
CA ARG A 564 25.30 -11.89 4.60
C ARG A 564 25.86 -11.23 5.88
N PHE A 565 27.11 -11.44 6.21
CA PHE A 565 27.76 -10.83 7.38
C PHE A 565 28.02 -9.34 7.17
N SER A 566 28.47 -8.93 6.00
CA SER A 566 28.57 -7.51 5.65
C SER A 566 27.21 -6.83 5.64
N ASP A 567 26.19 -7.50 5.12
CA ASP A 567 24.81 -7.00 5.13
C ASP A 567 24.28 -6.84 6.57
N PHE A 568 24.65 -7.75 7.48
CA PHE A 568 24.31 -7.63 8.90
C PHE A 568 24.99 -6.41 9.55
N GLU A 569 26.29 -6.20 9.31
CA GLU A 569 27.03 -5.04 9.83
C GLU A 569 26.48 -3.72 9.27
N TRP A 570 26.07 -3.69 8.00
CA TRP A 570 25.43 -2.54 7.41
C TRP A 570 24.07 -2.25 8.05
N TRP A 571 23.24 -3.28 8.22
CA TRP A 571 21.96 -3.15 8.90
C TRP A 571 22.15 -2.64 10.34
N LYS A 572 23.12 -3.17 11.06
CA LYS A 572 23.43 -2.76 12.41
C LYS A 572 23.82 -1.27 12.50
N ARG A 573 24.58 -0.80 11.52
CA ARG A 573 25.10 0.60 11.50
C ARG A 573 24.05 1.61 11.01
N TYR A 574 23.31 1.27 9.98
CA TYR A 574 22.42 2.23 9.28
C TYR A 574 20.94 1.99 9.53
N GLY A 575 20.60 0.86 10.13
CA GLY A 575 19.22 0.45 10.32
C GLY A 575 18.55 -0.03 9.03
N GLY A 576 17.25 -0.23 9.10
CA GLY A 576 16.43 -0.78 8.02
C GLY A 576 15.92 -2.17 8.37
N ILE A 577 15.56 -2.95 7.34
CA ILE A 577 15.00 -4.27 7.50
C ILE A 577 16.07 -5.34 7.23
N LEU A 578 16.32 -6.21 8.22
CA LEU A 578 17.08 -7.42 8.06
C LEU A 578 16.15 -8.62 7.83
N LEU A 579 16.19 -9.22 6.65
CA LEU A 579 15.44 -10.43 6.31
C LEU A 579 16.29 -11.66 6.63
N ALA A 580 15.79 -12.55 7.49
CA ALA A 580 16.45 -13.79 7.83
C ALA A 580 15.48 -14.97 7.74
N ASN A 581 15.96 -16.11 7.20
CA ASN A 581 15.15 -17.32 7.20
C ASN A 581 15.31 -18.09 8.52
N TYR A 582 14.32 -18.91 8.83
CA TYR A 582 14.23 -19.65 10.09
C TYR A 582 15.49 -20.46 10.42
N GLU A 583 16.16 -21.05 9.42
CA GLU A 583 17.39 -21.82 9.58
C GLU A 583 18.58 -20.97 10.03
N GLN A 584 18.53 -19.65 9.75
CA GLN A 584 19.56 -18.69 10.14
C GLN A 584 19.25 -18.00 11.48
N SER A 585 18.11 -18.26 12.09
CA SER A 585 17.68 -17.59 13.35
C SER A 585 18.71 -17.78 14.48
N LYS A 586 19.41 -18.93 14.53
CA LYS A 586 20.50 -19.16 15.48
C LYS A 586 21.64 -18.15 15.30
N ALA A 587 22.18 -18.07 14.10
CA ALA A 587 23.30 -17.18 13.78
C ALA A 587 22.93 -15.70 14.01
N VAL A 588 21.72 -15.30 13.59
CA VAL A 588 21.22 -13.95 13.82
C VAL A 588 21.05 -13.66 15.31
N SER A 589 20.54 -14.60 16.10
CA SER A 589 20.40 -14.45 17.56
C SER A 589 21.74 -14.27 18.26
N GLU A 590 22.77 -15.01 17.83
CA GLU A 590 24.14 -14.91 18.36
C GLU A 590 24.81 -13.58 17.96
N LEU A 591 24.62 -13.12 16.73
CA LEU A 591 25.19 -11.85 16.24
C LEU A 591 24.55 -10.61 16.88
N ILE A 592 23.25 -10.65 17.16
CA ILE A 592 22.54 -9.58 17.87
C ILE A 592 23.01 -9.51 19.35
N GLY A 593 23.39 -10.65 19.94
CA GLY A 593 23.84 -10.69 21.34
C GLY A 593 22.76 -10.18 22.28
N GLU A 594 23.09 -9.21 23.13
CA GLU A 594 22.16 -8.58 24.11
C GLU A 594 21.55 -7.25 23.61
N GLU A 595 21.76 -6.90 22.36
CA GLU A 595 21.27 -5.63 21.82
C GLU A 595 19.72 -5.62 21.73
N LYS A 596 19.12 -4.47 22.02
CA LYS A 596 17.68 -4.26 21.89
C LYS A 596 17.33 -3.98 20.45
N LEU A 597 16.19 -4.50 20.02
CA LEU A 597 15.63 -4.29 18.70
C LEU A 597 14.39 -3.39 18.81
N ASP A 598 14.14 -2.61 17.77
CA ASP A 598 12.92 -1.81 17.72
C ASP A 598 11.72 -2.68 17.32
N MET A 599 11.87 -3.52 16.29
CA MET A 599 10.79 -4.38 15.82
C MET A 599 11.27 -5.74 15.38
N VAL A 600 10.50 -6.77 15.70
CA VAL A 600 10.66 -8.12 15.15
C VAL A 600 9.34 -8.57 14.53
N ILE A 601 9.41 -9.00 13.29
CA ILE A 601 8.31 -9.60 12.55
C ILE A 601 8.61 -11.08 12.37
N ILE A 602 7.68 -11.95 12.70
CA ILE A 602 7.74 -13.38 12.43
C ILE A 602 6.63 -13.71 11.45
N ASP A 603 6.99 -13.98 10.21
CA ASP A 603 6.05 -14.34 9.16
C ASP A 603 5.83 -15.86 9.13
N GLU A 604 4.60 -16.29 8.84
CA GLU A 604 4.14 -17.66 8.94
C GLU A 604 4.47 -18.26 10.33
N ALA A 605 4.00 -17.58 11.37
CA ALA A 605 4.33 -17.90 12.77
C ALA A 605 3.98 -19.33 13.18
N HIS A 606 3.17 -20.05 12.40
CA HIS A 606 2.95 -21.50 12.62
C HIS A 606 4.24 -22.35 12.53
N PHE A 607 5.32 -21.83 11.92
CA PHE A 607 6.64 -22.50 11.92
C PHE A 607 7.29 -22.56 13.30
N ILE A 608 6.90 -21.68 14.23
CA ILE A 608 7.41 -21.65 15.61
C ILE A 608 6.43 -22.20 16.64
N LYS A 609 5.37 -22.91 16.22
CA LYS A 609 4.36 -23.51 17.09
C LYS A 609 4.89 -24.55 18.06
N ASN A 610 5.96 -25.28 17.70
CA ASN A 610 6.62 -26.22 18.61
C ASN A 610 7.70 -25.51 19.41
N PRO A 611 7.52 -25.30 20.73
CA PRO A 611 8.44 -24.54 21.57
C PRO A 611 9.84 -25.18 21.70
N TYR A 612 9.96 -26.47 21.46
CA TYR A 612 11.22 -27.22 21.58
C TYR A 612 12.04 -27.25 20.30
N ALA A 613 11.49 -26.88 19.17
CA ALA A 613 12.23 -26.83 17.92
C ALA A 613 13.31 -25.73 17.97
N LYS A 614 14.53 -26.02 17.52
CA LYS A 614 15.64 -25.02 17.51
C LYS A 614 15.25 -23.71 16.86
N ARG A 615 14.57 -23.76 15.71
CA ARG A 615 14.06 -22.56 15.01
C ARG A 615 13.12 -21.73 15.89
N SER A 616 12.25 -22.37 16.68
CA SER A 616 11.34 -21.68 17.58
C SER A 616 12.09 -20.98 18.70
N VAL A 617 13.00 -21.70 19.37
CA VAL A 617 13.79 -21.15 20.49
C VAL A 617 14.53 -19.89 20.08
N TYR A 618 15.29 -19.94 18.99
CA TYR A 618 16.08 -18.78 18.53
C TYR A 618 15.22 -17.62 18.01
N SER A 619 14.16 -17.90 17.25
CA SER A 619 13.24 -16.88 16.76
C SER A 619 12.53 -16.16 17.92
N ILE A 620 12.10 -16.91 18.95
CA ILE A 620 11.50 -16.35 20.15
C ILE A 620 12.53 -15.53 20.94
N ASN A 621 13.79 -16.00 21.06
CA ASN A 621 14.84 -15.24 21.73
C ASN A 621 15.11 -13.90 21.04
N ILE A 622 15.14 -13.86 19.73
CA ILE A 622 15.24 -12.62 18.97
C ILE A 622 14.04 -11.72 19.26
N SER A 623 12.81 -12.27 19.23
CA SER A 623 11.59 -11.50 19.46
C SER A 623 11.52 -10.88 20.86
N LYS A 624 12.05 -11.57 21.88
CA LYS A 624 12.08 -11.04 23.25
C LYS A 624 12.90 -9.74 23.41
N LYS A 625 13.82 -9.49 22.49
CA LYS A 625 14.68 -8.29 22.49
C LYS A 625 13.99 -7.07 21.85
N ALA A 626 12.86 -7.29 21.18
CA ALA A 626 12.14 -6.26 20.43
C ALA A 626 11.11 -5.51 21.27
N THR A 627 10.99 -4.21 21.02
CA THR A 627 9.93 -3.36 21.60
C THR A 627 8.59 -3.65 20.94
N TYR A 628 8.57 -3.82 19.60
CA TYR A 628 7.39 -4.16 18.81
C TYR A 628 7.54 -5.58 18.27
N LYS A 629 6.53 -6.42 18.49
CA LYS A 629 6.51 -7.82 18.06
C LYS A 629 5.29 -8.07 17.22
N LEU A 630 5.49 -8.44 15.98
CA LEU A 630 4.43 -8.83 15.06
C LEU A 630 4.61 -10.28 14.65
N PHE A 631 3.69 -11.13 15.04
CA PHE A 631 3.58 -12.49 14.53
C PHE A 631 2.45 -12.52 13.51
N MET A 632 2.73 -13.04 12.32
CA MET A 632 1.75 -13.11 11.23
C MET A 632 1.51 -14.55 10.82
N THR A 633 0.25 -14.89 10.62
CA THR A 633 -0.15 -16.19 10.06
C THR A 633 -1.50 -16.08 9.38
N GLY A 634 -1.66 -16.75 8.25
CA GLY A 634 -2.97 -16.88 7.59
C GLY A 634 -3.82 -18.00 8.14
N THR A 635 -3.21 -18.91 8.91
CA THR A 635 -3.82 -20.13 9.48
C THR A 635 -3.46 -20.25 10.95
N PRO A 636 -4.01 -19.41 11.83
CA PRO A 636 -3.64 -19.41 13.25
C PRO A 636 -4.03 -20.67 14.01
N LEU A 637 -4.91 -21.50 13.44
CA LEU A 637 -5.51 -22.69 14.06
C LEU A 637 -5.47 -23.90 13.11
N GLU A 638 -4.28 -24.29 12.61
CA GLU A 638 -4.21 -25.43 11.69
C GLU A 638 -4.55 -26.78 12.32
N ASN A 639 -4.09 -27.03 13.56
CA ASN A 639 -4.19 -28.35 14.15
C ASN A 639 -4.53 -28.37 15.65
N ASN A 640 -4.37 -27.29 16.43
CA ASN A 640 -4.53 -27.37 17.89
C ASN A 640 -4.61 -26.00 18.57
N VAL A 641 -5.55 -25.83 19.47
CA VAL A 641 -5.69 -24.67 20.38
C VAL A 641 -4.40 -24.42 21.17
N LYS A 642 -3.66 -25.45 21.53
CA LYS A 642 -2.38 -25.34 22.26
C LYS A 642 -1.30 -24.60 21.46
N GLU A 643 -1.30 -24.70 20.15
CA GLU A 643 -0.36 -23.97 19.26
C GLU A 643 -0.62 -22.48 19.30
N MET A 644 -1.87 -22.07 19.21
CA MET A 644 -2.26 -20.65 19.35
C MET A 644 -1.96 -20.14 20.76
N GLN A 645 -2.22 -20.94 21.79
CA GLN A 645 -1.88 -20.59 23.18
C GLN A 645 -0.38 -20.32 23.35
N HIS A 646 0.48 -21.12 22.71
CA HIS A 646 1.92 -20.90 22.75
C HIS A 646 2.33 -19.59 22.11
N LEU A 647 1.78 -19.26 20.92
CA LEU A 647 2.06 -17.98 20.24
C LEU A 647 1.58 -16.79 21.06
N LEU A 648 0.36 -16.85 21.60
CA LEU A 648 -0.20 -15.78 22.44
C LEU A 648 0.59 -15.57 23.73
N LYS A 649 1.02 -16.65 24.42
CA LYS A 649 1.88 -16.57 25.61
C LYS A 649 3.26 -16.02 25.31
N THR A 650 3.79 -16.30 24.12
CA THR A 650 5.09 -15.75 23.69
C THR A 650 5.01 -14.24 23.47
N LEU A 651 3.89 -13.76 22.93
CA LEU A 651 3.65 -12.33 22.73
C LEU A 651 3.29 -11.60 24.02
N ASN A 652 2.44 -12.20 24.83
CA ASN A 652 2.01 -11.64 26.10
C ASN A 652 2.06 -12.70 27.20
N PRO A 653 3.17 -12.79 27.96
CA PRO A 653 3.33 -13.75 29.07
C PRO A 653 2.33 -13.55 30.21
N ASP A 654 1.79 -12.33 30.36
CA ASP A 654 0.87 -11.95 31.44
C ASP A 654 -0.60 -12.30 31.15
N LEU A 655 -0.88 -12.96 30.01
CA LEU A 655 -2.23 -13.43 29.73
C LEU A 655 -2.72 -14.39 30.83
N PRO A 656 -3.93 -14.15 31.39
CA PRO A 656 -4.46 -14.99 32.46
C PRO A 656 -4.52 -16.46 32.07
N VAL A 657 -4.16 -17.35 32.98
CA VAL A 657 -4.24 -18.81 32.75
C VAL A 657 -5.68 -19.23 32.43
N GLN A 658 -6.66 -18.53 32.95
CA GLN A 658 -8.10 -18.73 32.67
C GLN A 658 -8.43 -18.56 31.19
N THR A 659 -7.75 -17.65 30.47
CA THR A 659 -7.90 -17.47 29.01
C THR A 659 -7.81 -18.79 28.24
N PHE A 660 -6.96 -19.69 28.71
CA PHE A 660 -6.69 -20.96 28.04
C PHE A 660 -7.57 -22.14 28.53
N ARG A 661 -8.43 -21.89 29.49
CA ARG A 661 -9.48 -22.81 29.97
C ARG A 661 -10.84 -22.49 29.37
N GLU A 662 -10.99 -21.27 28.88
CA GLU A 662 -12.20 -20.80 28.21
C GLU A 662 -12.31 -21.39 26.79
N ARG A 663 -13.55 -21.55 26.33
CA ARG A 663 -13.80 -21.94 24.95
C ARG A 663 -13.40 -20.80 24.01
N PRO A 664 -12.75 -21.08 22.88
CA PRO A 664 -12.26 -20.04 21.95
C PRO A 664 -13.32 -19.09 21.40
N ASP A 665 -14.60 -19.46 21.44
CA ASP A 665 -15.75 -18.65 21.02
C ASP A 665 -16.38 -17.84 22.15
N SER A 666 -16.01 -18.13 23.41
CA SER A 666 -16.58 -17.40 24.52
C SER A 666 -16.25 -15.90 24.43
N LYS A 667 -17.21 -15.06 24.84
CA LYS A 667 -17.01 -13.62 24.91
C LYS A 667 -15.81 -13.26 25.79
N ASP A 668 -15.55 -14.04 26.81
CA ASP A 668 -14.43 -13.83 27.73
C ASP A 668 -13.10 -14.19 27.08
N PHE A 669 -12.99 -15.28 26.30
CA PHE A 669 -11.78 -15.58 25.52
C PHE A 669 -11.46 -14.46 24.54
N LYS A 670 -12.44 -14.05 23.74
CA LYS A 670 -12.29 -12.94 22.79
C LYS A 670 -11.84 -11.64 23.48
N ARG A 671 -12.40 -11.33 24.66
CA ARG A 671 -12.02 -10.17 25.47
C ARG A 671 -10.58 -10.26 25.99
N TYR A 672 -10.13 -11.43 26.45
CA TYR A 672 -8.77 -11.63 26.95
C TYR A 672 -7.72 -11.48 25.86
N ILE A 673 -8.00 -11.96 24.64
CA ILE A 673 -7.04 -11.89 23.52
C ILE A 673 -7.14 -10.62 22.68
N ALA A 674 -8.17 -9.79 22.88
CA ALA A 674 -8.43 -8.57 22.10
C ALA A 674 -7.25 -7.57 22.09
N ASN A 675 -6.38 -7.61 23.11
CA ASN A 675 -5.19 -6.76 23.18
C ASN A 675 -3.99 -7.32 22.39
N VAL A 676 -4.05 -8.55 21.90
CA VAL A 676 -2.90 -9.24 21.30
C VAL A 676 -3.23 -9.82 19.93
N TYR A 677 -4.51 -10.07 19.65
CA TYR A 677 -4.94 -10.79 18.46
C TYR A 677 -5.89 -9.96 17.59
N LEU A 678 -5.56 -9.84 16.31
CA LEU A 678 -6.41 -9.23 15.31
C LEU A 678 -6.59 -10.20 14.14
N ARG A 679 -7.85 -10.49 13.79
CA ARG A 679 -8.21 -11.34 12.66
C ARG A 679 -9.40 -10.76 11.94
N ARG A 680 -9.33 -10.76 10.60
CA ARG A 680 -10.42 -10.35 9.71
C ARG A 680 -10.54 -11.34 8.56
N LYS A 681 -11.76 -11.55 8.09
CA LYS A 681 -12.04 -12.37 6.91
C LYS A 681 -12.14 -11.49 5.67
N ARG A 682 -11.82 -12.05 4.50
CA ARG A 682 -11.92 -11.34 3.22
C ARG A 682 -13.33 -10.80 2.98
N VAL A 683 -14.34 -11.62 3.23
CA VAL A 683 -15.76 -11.24 3.04
C VAL A 683 -16.20 -10.07 3.94
N GLU A 684 -15.52 -9.81 5.04
CA GLU A 684 -15.82 -8.73 5.97
C GLU A 684 -15.25 -7.38 5.52
N VAL A 685 -14.10 -7.38 4.84
CA VAL A 685 -13.32 -6.18 4.53
C VAL A 685 -13.11 -5.93 3.03
N LEU A 686 -13.33 -6.92 2.17
CA LEU A 686 -13.19 -6.84 0.72
C LEU A 686 -14.51 -7.15 0.03
N SER A 687 -15.43 -6.21 0.12
CA SER A 687 -16.77 -6.35 -0.47
C SER A 687 -16.79 -6.38 -2.01
N GLU A 688 -15.68 -5.94 -2.63
CA GLU A 688 -15.52 -5.90 -4.09
C GLU A 688 -15.01 -7.20 -4.70
N LEU A 689 -14.56 -8.18 -3.90
CA LEU A 689 -14.08 -9.42 -4.47
C LEU A 689 -15.15 -10.09 -5.34
N PRO A 690 -14.76 -10.58 -6.54
CA PRO A 690 -15.66 -11.33 -7.39
C PRO A 690 -16.11 -12.63 -6.71
N GLU A 691 -17.03 -13.35 -7.31
CA GLU A 691 -17.47 -14.63 -6.78
C GLU A 691 -16.38 -15.68 -6.92
N MET A 692 -16.38 -16.63 -5.97
CA MET A 692 -15.52 -17.80 -6.01
C MET A 692 -16.36 -19.04 -5.84
N GLU A 693 -16.27 -19.93 -6.82
CA GLU A 693 -16.95 -21.21 -6.81
C GLU A 693 -15.95 -22.36 -6.73
N VAL A 694 -16.23 -23.36 -5.91
CA VAL A 694 -15.42 -24.59 -5.83
C VAL A 694 -16.26 -25.75 -6.36
N ILE A 695 -15.79 -26.39 -7.40
CA ILE A 695 -16.48 -27.46 -8.11
C ILE A 695 -15.71 -28.77 -7.96
N ASP A 696 -16.32 -29.75 -7.31
CA ASP A 696 -15.77 -31.10 -7.21
C ASP A 696 -16.12 -31.91 -8.46
N MET A 697 -15.12 -32.17 -9.32
CA MET A 697 -15.29 -32.91 -10.58
C MET A 697 -14.88 -34.37 -10.41
N TRP A 698 -15.87 -35.25 -10.39
CA TRP A 698 -15.68 -36.67 -10.26
C TRP A 698 -15.51 -37.35 -11.63
N SER A 699 -14.47 -38.15 -11.76
CA SER A 699 -14.23 -39.05 -12.89
C SER A 699 -14.25 -40.50 -12.48
N GLU A 700 -14.37 -41.39 -13.46
CA GLU A 700 -14.29 -42.82 -13.22
C GLU A 700 -12.95 -43.36 -13.71
N PHE A 701 -12.50 -44.49 -13.13
CA PHE A 701 -11.33 -45.18 -13.61
C PHE A 701 -11.61 -45.83 -14.99
N SER A 702 -10.62 -45.80 -15.88
CA SER A 702 -10.61 -46.78 -16.95
C SER A 702 -10.36 -48.19 -16.40
N GLU A 703 -10.76 -49.24 -17.14
CA GLU A 703 -10.58 -50.63 -16.68
C GLU A 703 -9.11 -50.97 -16.43
N GLU A 704 -8.20 -50.45 -17.23
CA GLU A 704 -6.75 -50.64 -17.04
C GLU A 704 -6.23 -49.91 -15.81
N GLN A 705 -6.63 -48.68 -15.64
CA GLN A 705 -6.26 -47.85 -14.53
C GLN A 705 -6.75 -48.45 -13.22
N LYS A 706 -7.98 -48.97 -13.20
CA LYS A 706 -8.57 -49.62 -12.05
C LYS A 706 -7.78 -50.86 -11.61
N LYS A 707 -7.40 -51.71 -12.59
CA LYS A 707 -6.59 -52.90 -12.29
C LYS A 707 -5.23 -52.54 -11.69
N LEU A 708 -4.56 -51.56 -12.23
CA LEU A 708 -3.26 -51.07 -11.73
C LEU A 708 -3.42 -50.48 -10.32
N TYR A 709 -4.45 -49.69 -10.08
CA TYR A 709 -4.75 -49.07 -8.79
C TYR A 709 -5.06 -50.15 -7.71
N GLU A 710 -5.91 -51.10 -8.04
CA GLU A 710 -6.24 -52.19 -7.11
C GLU A 710 -5.02 -53.07 -6.81
N THR A 711 -4.14 -53.32 -7.80
CA THR A 711 -2.90 -54.07 -7.59
C THR A 711 -1.97 -53.33 -6.63
N GLU A 712 -1.78 -52.02 -6.82
CA GLU A 712 -0.94 -51.22 -5.94
C GLU A 712 -1.52 -51.11 -4.52
N ALA A 713 -2.85 -51.07 -4.37
CA ALA A 713 -3.52 -51.02 -3.05
C ALA A 713 -3.18 -52.22 -2.16
N PHE A 714 -2.95 -53.39 -2.75
CA PHE A 714 -2.56 -54.58 -2.03
C PHE A 714 -1.05 -54.87 -2.04
N SER A 715 -0.22 -54.01 -2.63
CA SER A 715 1.23 -54.17 -2.62
C SER A 715 1.80 -53.96 -1.19
N GLU A 716 2.94 -54.61 -0.90
CA GLU A 716 3.68 -54.43 0.36
C GLU A 716 4.22 -53.04 0.52
N THR A 717 4.51 -52.37 -0.60
CA THR A 717 5.02 -51.01 -0.64
C THR A 717 3.93 -49.94 -0.80
N CYS A 718 2.66 -50.33 -0.58
CA CYS A 718 1.52 -49.43 -0.71
C CYS A 718 1.66 -48.23 0.22
N SER A 719 1.46 -47.03 -0.33
CA SER A 719 1.37 -45.81 0.44
C SER A 719 0.25 -44.91 -0.10
N VAL A 720 -0.29 -44.06 0.77
CA VAL A 720 -1.31 -43.08 0.35
C VAL A 720 -0.84 -42.24 -0.81
N MET A 721 0.43 -41.82 -0.82
CA MET A 721 1.00 -41.04 -1.91
C MET A 721 1.04 -41.78 -3.25
N LYS A 722 1.33 -43.08 -3.22
CA LYS A 722 1.26 -43.92 -4.42
C LYS A 722 -0.17 -44.07 -4.91
N LEU A 723 -1.13 -44.30 -4.03
CA LEU A 723 -2.55 -44.42 -4.42
C LEU A 723 -3.11 -43.11 -4.99
N ARG A 724 -2.80 -41.97 -4.39
CA ARG A 724 -3.17 -40.66 -4.94
C ARG A 724 -2.60 -40.41 -6.34
N ARG A 725 -1.34 -40.83 -6.55
CA ARG A 725 -0.71 -40.74 -7.86
C ARG A 725 -1.40 -41.66 -8.86
N MET A 726 -1.67 -42.92 -8.50
CA MET A 726 -2.35 -43.88 -9.36
C MET A 726 -3.79 -43.48 -9.70
N ALA A 727 -4.47 -42.77 -8.79
CA ALA A 727 -5.80 -42.21 -9.05
C ALA A 727 -5.81 -41.12 -10.14
N PHE A 728 -4.62 -40.58 -10.51
CA PHE A 728 -4.46 -39.59 -11.57
C PHE A 728 -3.93 -40.22 -12.88
N LEU A 729 -2.93 -41.08 -12.78
CA LEU A 729 -2.14 -41.57 -13.92
C LEU A 729 -2.93 -42.49 -14.87
N GLY A 730 -2.60 -42.42 -16.16
CA GLY A 730 -3.12 -43.28 -17.26
C GLY A 730 -3.36 -42.44 -18.51
N GLU A 731 -3.09 -43.02 -19.68
CA GLU A 731 -3.28 -42.34 -20.98
C GLU A 731 -4.72 -41.88 -21.19
N ASN A 732 -5.70 -42.63 -20.73
CA ASN A 732 -7.12 -42.33 -20.82
C ASN A 732 -7.73 -41.95 -19.46
N SER A 733 -6.94 -41.31 -18.58
CA SER A 733 -7.43 -40.92 -17.28
C SER A 733 -8.55 -39.87 -17.42
N GLY A 734 -9.65 -40.11 -16.67
CA GLY A 734 -10.77 -39.18 -16.64
C GLY A 734 -10.34 -37.78 -16.17
N LYS A 735 -9.41 -37.67 -15.21
CA LYS A 735 -8.85 -36.39 -14.74
C LYS A 735 -8.07 -35.64 -15.84
N ILE A 736 -7.29 -36.36 -16.64
CA ILE A 736 -6.55 -35.77 -17.78
C ILE A 736 -7.52 -35.21 -18.82
N ASN A 737 -8.60 -35.93 -19.13
CA ASN A 737 -9.61 -35.46 -20.06
C ASN A 737 -10.33 -34.22 -19.52
N GLN A 738 -10.65 -34.18 -18.24
CA GLN A 738 -11.21 -32.99 -17.58
C GLN A 738 -10.28 -31.80 -17.68
N ILE A 739 -8.96 -31.97 -17.43
CA ILE A 739 -7.97 -30.88 -17.58
C ILE A 739 -7.92 -30.36 -19.00
N LYS A 740 -7.89 -31.26 -20.01
CA LYS A 740 -7.89 -30.84 -21.42
C LYS A 740 -9.11 -29.98 -21.74
N GLU A 741 -10.28 -30.41 -21.30
CA GLU A 741 -11.53 -29.71 -21.54
C GLU A 741 -11.56 -28.35 -20.86
N ILE A 742 -11.22 -28.27 -19.57
CA ILE A 742 -11.16 -27.01 -18.81
C ILE A 742 -10.18 -26.05 -19.45
N CYS A 743 -8.97 -26.52 -19.80
CA CYS A 743 -7.94 -25.66 -20.38
C CYS A 743 -8.28 -25.20 -21.79
N LEU A 744 -8.95 -26.01 -22.60
CA LEU A 744 -9.43 -25.64 -23.93
C LEU A 744 -10.52 -24.57 -23.84
N GLN A 745 -11.54 -24.79 -23.00
CA GLN A 745 -12.62 -23.83 -22.77
C GLN A 745 -12.09 -22.50 -22.22
N ALA A 746 -11.13 -22.56 -21.30
CA ALA A 746 -10.48 -21.38 -20.76
C ALA A 746 -9.76 -20.57 -21.85
N ARG A 747 -9.03 -21.24 -22.73
CA ARG A 747 -8.32 -20.61 -23.86
C ARG A 747 -9.29 -19.93 -24.84
N GLU A 748 -10.38 -20.59 -25.20
CA GLU A 748 -11.41 -20.03 -26.07
C GLU A 748 -12.07 -18.76 -25.48
N ASN A 749 -12.20 -18.71 -24.15
CA ASN A 749 -12.80 -17.59 -23.45
C ASN A 749 -11.76 -16.53 -22.99
N GLY A 750 -10.49 -16.64 -23.39
CA GLY A 750 -9.43 -15.70 -22.99
C GLY A 750 -9.16 -15.69 -21.49
N LEU A 751 -9.39 -16.82 -20.81
CA LEU A 751 -9.14 -17.02 -19.40
C LEU A 751 -7.80 -17.74 -19.19
N LYS A 752 -7.18 -17.55 -18.04
CA LYS A 752 -5.93 -18.20 -17.66
C LYS A 752 -6.14 -19.22 -16.54
N VAL A 753 -5.48 -20.35 -16.66
CA VAL A 753 -5.62 -21.50 -15.77
C VAL A 753 -4.33 -21.71 -14.97
N LEU A 754 -4.45 -21.92 -13.67
CA LEU A 754 -3.38 -22.36 -12.81
C LEU A 754 -3.65 -23.78 -12.35
N VAL A 755 -2.79 -24.72 -12.74
CA VAL A 755 -2.92 -26.14 -12.39
C VAL A 755 -1.93 -26.49 -11.32
N PHE A 756 -2.44 -27.04 -10.21
CA PHE A 756 -1.62 -27.49 -9.09
C PHE A 756 -1.66 -29.00 -8.93
N SER A 757 -0.48 -29.57 -8.70
CA SER A 757 -0.33 -30.94 -8.23
C SER A 757 0.81 -31.05 -7.22
N PHE A 758 0.72 -32.03 -6.35
CA PHE A 758 1.84 -32.45 -5.49
C PHE A 758 2.94 -33.14 -6.31
N PHE A 759 2.54 -33.88 -7.36
CA PHE A 759 3.41 -34.74 -8.18
C PHE A 759 3.96 -34.01 -9.39
N LYS A 760 5.21 -33.57 -9.32
CA LYS A 760 5.87 -32.85 -10.41
C LYS A 760 6.13 -33.77 -11.61
N THR A 761 6.83 -34.89 -11.36
CA THR A 761 7.37 -35.75 -12.41
C THR A 761 6.26 -36.50 -13.17
N ASP A 762 5.32 -37.07 -12.43
CA ASP A 762 4.35 -37.98 -13.00
C ASP A 762 3.08 -37.27 -13.50
N VAL A 763 2.69 -36.15 -12.85
CA VAL A 763 1.45 -35.45 -13.18
C VAL A 763 1.71 -34.19 -13.97
N LEU A 764 2.50 -33.25 -13.44
CA LEU A 764 2.68 -31.95 -14.12
C LEU A 764 3.44 -32.06 -15.44
N TYR A 765 4.43 -32.95 -15.56
CA TYR A 765 5.10 -33.16 -16.85
C TYR A 765 4.18 -33.82 -17.85
N GLN A 766 3.34 -34.80 -17.45
CA GLN A 766 2.36 -35.41 -18.33
C GLN A 766 1.36 -34.36 -18.87
N ILE A 767 0.88 -33.46 -18.00
CA ILE A 767 0.00 -32.36 -18.43
C ILE A 767 0.73 -31.42 -19.39
N LYS A 768 1.99 -31.14 -19.15
CA LYS A 768 2.81 -30.26 -20.01
C LYS A 768 3.02 -30.86 -21.39
N GLU A 769 3.21 -32.16 -21.49
CA GLU A 769 3.36 -32.87 -22.79
C GLU A 769 2.07 -32.88 -23.62
N ILE A 770 0.93 -32.84 -22.95
CA ILE A 770 -0.37 -32.91 -23.61
C ILE A 770 -0.88 -31.54 -24.06
N LEU A 771 -0.47 -30.46 -23.37
CA LEU A 771 -0.92 -29.09 -23.65
C LEU A 771 0.23 -28.24 -24.22
N ASP A 772 0.08 -27.76 -25.45
CA ASP A 772 1.08 -26.97 -26.18
C ASP A 772 1.08 -25.47 -25.84
N TYR A 773 0.09 -24.99 -25.04
CA TYR A 773 -0.08 -23.58 -24.64
C TYR A 773 0.21 -23.35 -23.15
N THR A 774 1.08 -24.16 -22.57
CA THR A 774 1.55 -24.03 -21.19
C THR A 774 2.71 -23.05 -21.08
N ALA A 775 2.90 -22.48 -19.87
CA ALA A 775 4.10 -21.73 -19.56
C ALA A 775 5.37 -22.60 -19.73
N LYS A 776 6.49 -21.96 -20.11
CA LYS A 776 7.74 -22.66 -20.49
C LYS A 776 8.28 -23.58 -19.40
N GLU A 777 8.13 -23.20 -18.14
CA GLU A 777 8.65 -23.94 -16.99
C GLU A 777 7.55 -24.20 -15.96
N ILE A 778 7.66 -25.33 -15.25
CA ILE A 778 6.76 -25.71 -14.15
C ILE A 778 7.29 -25.08 -12.87
N ILE A 779 6.48 -24.35 -12.14
CA ILE A 779 6.84 -23.78 -10.84
C ILE A 779 7.04 -24.93 -9.83
N SER A 780 8.28 -25.14 -9.37
CA SER A 780 8.62 -26.20 -8.44
C SER A 780 9.66 -25.76 -7.42
N GLY A 781 9.93 -26.61 -6.42
CA GLY A 781 10.95 -26.38 -5.40
C GLY A 781 12.36 -26.16 -5.95
N ASP A 782 12.68 -26.78 -7.09
CA ASP A 782 14.02 -26.73 -7.71
C ASP A 782 14.32 -25.37 -8.40
N ILE A 783 13.29 -24.56 -8.66
CA ILE A 783 13.45 -23.26 -9.32
C ILE A 783 13.70 -22.17 -8.30
N SER A 784 14.67 -21.30 -8.57
CA SER A 784 14.96 -20.16 -7.70
C SER A 784 13.76 -19.22 -7.55
N PRO A 785 13.58 -18.57 -6.38
CA PRO A 785 12.46 -17.64 -6.18
C PRO A 785 12.39 -16.52 -7.22
N SER A 786 13.55 -16.02 -7.69
CA SER A 786 13.60 -14.98 -8.74
C SER A 786 13.05 -15.51 -10.05
N ARG A 787 13.45 -16.73 -10.46
CA ARG A 787 12.99 -17.33 -11.71
C ARG A 787 11.50 -17.67 -11.68
N ARG A 788 10.97 -18.11 -10.52
CA ARG A 788 9.51 -18.33 -10.36
C ARG A 788 8.72 -17.07 -10.66
N GLN A 789 9.18 -15.92 -10.20
CA GLN A 789 8.50 -14.64 -10.45
C GLN A 789 8.58 -14.25 -11.93
N GLU A 790 9.74 -14.44 -12.58
CA GLU A 790 9.89 -14.20 -14.02
C GLU A 790 8.89 -15.05 -14.83
N ILE A 791 8.73 -16.33 -14.48
CA ILE A 791 7.75 -17.22 -15.13
C ILE A 791 6.33 -16.69 -14.95
N ILE A 792 5.98 -16.20 -13.76
CA ILE A 792 4.66 -15.63 -13.51
C ILE A 792 4.46 -14.32 -14.29
N ASP A 793 5.49 -13.49 -14.38
CA ASP A 793 5.44 -12.24 -15.12
C ASP A 793 5.31 -12.54 -16.64
N GLU A 794 6.05 -13.52 -17.17
CA GLU A 794 5.92 -14.00 -18.54
C GLU A 794 4.50 -14.54 -18.79
N PHE A 795 4.00 -15.43 -17.93
CA PHE A 795 2.65 -15.98 -18.00
C PHE A 795 1.57 -14.88 -17.97
N SER A 796 1.74 -13.88 -17.11
CA SER A 796 0.77 -12.79 -16.96
C SER A 796 0.65 -11.93 -18.20
N ASN A 797 1.78 -11.70 -18.90
CA ASN A 797 1.85 -10.80 -20.06
C ASN A 797 1.69 -11.49 -21.41
N ASP A 798 1.98 -12.77 -21.53
CA ASP A 798 1.88 -13.52 -22.79
C ASP A 798 0.47 -14.10 -22.99
N LEU A 799 -0.22 -13.66 -24.01
CA LEU A 799 -1.58 -14.13 -24.36
C LEU A 799 -1.60 -15.58 -24.88
N ASN A 800 -0.48 -16.09 -25.39
CA ASN A 800 -0.38 -17.46 -25.88
C ASN A 800 -0.19 -18.47 -24.75
N GLN A 801 0.32 -18.05 -23.62
CA GLN A 801 0.47 -18.87 -22.42
C GLN A 801 -0.80 -18.78 -21.57
N THR A 802 -1.72 -19.70 -21.75
CA THR A 802 -3.00 -19.72 -21.04
C THR A 802 -2.98 -20.62 -19.80
N VAL A 803 -2.02 -21.53 -19.69
CA VAL A 803 -1.92 -22.49 -18.58
C VAL A 803 -0.57 -22.37 -17.88
N LEU A 804 -0.58 -22.20 -16.55
CA LEU A 804 0.59 -22.24 -15.68
C LEU A 804 0.53 -23.50 -14.81
N LEU A 805 1.62 -24.27 -14.80
CA LEU A 805 1.73 -25.49 -14.01
C LEU A 805 2.57 -25.25 -12.76
N GLY A 806 2.12 -25.68 -11.61
CA GLY A 806 2.82 -25.49 -10.35
C GLY A 806 2.71 -26.65 -9.37
N GLN A 807 3.83 -26.98 -8.73
CA GLN A 807 3.81 -27.90 -7.59
C GLN A 807 3.18 -27.18 -6.40
N ILE A 808 2.15 -27.78 -5.78
CA ILE A 808 1.31 -27.09 -4.80
C ILE A 808 2.11 -26.54 -3.60
N GLU A 809 3.10 -27.25 -3.11
CA GLU A 809 3.97 -26.80 -2.02
C GLU A 809 4.86 -25.61 -2.42
N ALA A 810 5.38 -25.62 -3.64
CA ALA A 810 6.25 -24.55 -4.15
C ALA A 810 5.47 -23.35 -4.67
N GLY A 811 4.34 -23.60 -5.30
CA GLY A 811 3.43 -22.57 -5.84
C GLY A 811 2.52 -21.96 -4.78
N GLY A 812 2.28 -22.68 -3.68
CA GLY A 812 1.43 -22.25 -2.57
C GLY A 812 2.06 -21.18 -1.64
N VAL A 813 3.35 -20.80 -1.82
CA VAL A 813 4.03 -19.91 -0.88
C VAL A 813 4.51 -18.62 -1.57
N GLY A 814 3.95 -17.48 -1.16
CA GLY A 814 4.46 -16.14 -1.45
C GLY A 814 4.30 -15.60 -2.87
N LEU A 815 3.71 -16.35 -3.81
CA LEU A 815 3.55 -15.92 -5.20
C LEU A 815 2.23 -15.13 -5.39
N ASN A 816 2.21 -14.24 -6.40
CA ASN A 816 1.01 -13.50 -6.81
C ASN A 816 0.66 -13.84 -8.25
N ILE A 817 -0.47 -14.54 -8.47
CA ILE A 817 -0.90 -15.06 -9.79
C ILE A 817 -2.33 -14.61 -10.08
N GLN A 818 -2.61 -13.32 -9.91
CA GLN A 818 -3.94 -12.72 -10.11
C GLN A 818 -4.40 -12.72 -11.58
N SER A 819 -3.50 -12.96 -12.52
CA SER A 819 -3.85 -13.10 -13.93
C SER A 819 -4.64 -14.36 -14.25
N ALA A 820 -4.58 -15.39 -13.39
CA ALA A 820 -5.39 -16.59 -13.51
C ALA A 820 -6.81 -16.37 -12.96
N ASN A 821 -7.77 -17.06 -13.56
CA ASN A 821 -9.20 -17.04 -13.20
C ASN A 821 -9.69 -18.45 -12.81
N ILE A 822 -8.98 -19.45 -13.24
CA ILE A 822 -9.31 -20.86 -13.01
C ILE A 822 -8.17 -21.51 -12.26
N VAL A 823 -8.49 -22.19 -11.18
CA VAL A 823 -7.55 -23.02 -10.43
C VAL A 823 -7.96 -24.47 -10.56
N VAL A 824 -7.04 -25.34 -10.95
CA VAL A 824 -7.28 -26.77 -11.02
C VAL A 824 -6.40 -27.49 -9.97
N LEU A 825 -7.02 -28.18 -9.06
CA LEU A 825 -6.36 -29.05 -8.08
C LEU A 825 -6.43 -30.48 -8.59
N CYS A 826 -5.32 -31.05 -9.02
CA CYS A 826 -5.26 -32.38 -9.63
C CYS A 826 -5.62 -33.51 -8.67
N GLU A 827 -5.45 -33.28 -7.36
CA GLU A 827 -5.79 -34.20 -6.30
C GLU A 827 -6.18 -33.46 -5.01
N PRO A 828 -7.05 -34.02 -4.15
CA PRO A 828 -7.43 -33.43 -2.88
C PRO A 828 -6.24 -33.37 -1.92
N GLN A 829 -6.15 -32.33 -1.11
CA GLN A 829 -5.04 -32.15 -0.17
C GLN A 829 -5.43 -32.66 1.24
N TRP A 830 -4.44 -33.01 2.05
CA TRP A 830 -4.63 -33.47 3.43
C TRP A 830 -5.13 -32.39 4.38
N LYS A 831 -4.79 -31.15 4.08
CA LYS A 831 -5.06 -30.00 4.91
C LYS A 831 -5.83 -28.97 4.12
N PRO A 832 -6.97 -28.48 4.61
CA PRO A 832 -7.70 -27.37 4.01
C PRO A 832 -6.82 -26.16 3.78
N SER A 833 -5.90 -25.88 4.71
CA SER A 833 -4.98 -24.75 4.62
C SER A 833 -4.10 -24.77 3.37
N THR A 834 -3.65 -25.96 2.92
CA THR A 834 -2.83 -26.09 1.70
C THR A 834 -3.62 -25.71 0.45
N GLU A 835 -4.88 -26.14 0.34
CA GLU A 835 -5.77 -25.73 -0.75
C GLU A 835 -6.09 -24.25 -0.68
N GLN A 836 -6.44 -23.73 0.50
CA GLN A 836 -6.71 -22.30 0.70
C GLN A 836 -5.49 -21.44 0.38
N GLN A 837 -4.27 -21.88 0.72
CA GLN A 837 -3.04 -21.20 0.33
C GLN A 837 -2.87 -21.14 -1.18
N ALA A 838 -3.08 -22.25 -1.88
CA ALA A 838 -2.99 -22.34 -3.34
C ALA A 838 -4.05 -21.43 -4.01
N ILE A 839 -5.31 -21.50 -3.57
CA ILE A 839 -6.42 -20.68 -4.08
C ILE A 839 -6.14 -19.19 -3.84
N SER A 840 -5.59 -18.83 -2.67
CA SER A 840 -5.30 -17.43 -2.31
C SER A 840 -4.21 -16.78 -3.18
N ARG A 841 -3.51 -17.52 -4.04
CA ARG A 841 -2.58 -16.96 -5.05
C ARG A 841 -3.33 -16.28 -6.19
N VAL A 842 -4.54 -16.76 -6.47
CA VAL A 842 -5.44 -16.25 -7.50
C VAL A 842 -6.53 -15.38 -6.88
N TYR A 843 -7.24 -15.90 -5.87
CA TYR A 843 -8.35 -15.22 -5.20
C TYR A 843 -7.86 -14.36 -4.03
N ARG A 844 -7.53 -13.12 -4.34
CA ARG A 844 -6.98 -12.14 -3.39
C ARG A 844 -7.35 -10.71 -3.78
N MET A 845 -7.05 -9.77 -2.89
CA MET A 845 -7.24 -8.33 -3.13
C MET A 845 -6.67 -7.92 -4.50
N GLY A 846 -7.50 -7.31 -5.33
CA GLY A 846 -7.17 -6.92 -6.70
C GLY A 846 -7.58 -7.92 -7.77
N GLN A 847 -8.19 -9.07 -7.43
CA GLN A 847 -8.84 -9.94 -8.41
C GLN A 847 -10.11 -9.26 -8.94
N THR A 848 -10.24 -9.21 -10.26
CA THR A 848 -11.31 -8.45 -10.94
C THR A 848 -12.30 -9.35 -11.68
N ARG A 849 -12.05 -10.67 -11.74
CA ARG A 849 -12.90 -11.65 -12.40
C ARG A 849 -13.26 -12.77 -11.45
N ASP A 850 -14.40 -13.39 -11.65
CA ASP A 850 -14.81 -14.57 -10.91
C ASP A 850 -13.76 -15.67 -10.99
N VAL A 851 -13.60 -16.38 -9.90
CA VAL A 851 -12.62 -17.46 -9.78
C VAL A 851 -13.33 -18.77 -9.62
N VAL A 852 -13.03 -19.71 -10.52
CA VAL A 852 -13.53 -21.08 -10.45
C VAL A 852 -12.39 -22.00 -10.03
N VAL A 853 -12.66 -22.82 -9.02
CA VAL A 853 -11.71 -23.81 -8.51
C VAL A 853 -12.26 -25.19 -8.82
N TYR A 854 -11.60 -25.92 -9.70
CA TYR A 854 -11.92 -27.31 -10.00
C TYR A 854 -11.05 -28.22 -9.15
N ARG A 855 -11.69 -29.08 -8.35
CA ARG A 855 -11.02 -30.16 -7.62
C ARG A 855 -11.30 -31.46 -8.35
N LEU A 856 -10.28 -32.09 -8.92
CA LEU A 856 -10.40 -33.31 -9.70
C LEU A 856 -10.34 -34.55 -8.79
N LEU A 857 -11.35 -35.35 -8.87
CA LEU A 857 -11.56 -36.51 -7.99
C LEU A 857 -11.85 -37.75 -8.82
N THR A 858 -11.39 -38.91 -8.35
CA THR A 858 -11.68 -40.19 -8.98
C THR A 858 -12.60 -41.00 -8.06
N LYS A 859 -13.74 -41.43 -8.60
CA LYS A 859 -14.64 -42.34 -7.89
C LYS A 859 -13.96 -43.68 -7.64
N ASP A 860 -14.36 -44.34 -6.58
CA ASP A 860 -13.81 -45.65 -6.20
C ASP A 860 -12.28 -45.60 -5.98
N SER A 861 -11.78 -44.50 -5.45
CA SER A 861 -10.39 -44.33 -5.14
C SER A 861 -10.18 -43.74 -3.74
N ILE A 862 -8.92 -43.58 -3.39
CA ILE A 862 -8.49 -42.93 -2.15
C ILE A 862 -8.97 -41.46 -2.03
N ASP A 863 -9.39 -40.84 -3.11
CA ASP A 863 -9.89 -39.43 -3.09
C ASP A 863 -11.17 -39.33 -2.24
N GLU A 864 -12.04 -40.38 -2.23
CA GLU A 864 -13.26 -40.37 -1.42
C GLU A 864 -13.00 -40.29 0.10
N PRO A 865 -12.19 -41.16 0.71
CA PRO A 865 -11.89 -41.05 2.14
C PRO A 865 -11.11 -39.78 2.47
N ILE A 866 -10.26 -39.28 1.58
CA ILE A 866 -9.56 -38.00 1.77
C ILE A 866 -10.56 -36.83 1.77
N MET A 867 -11.53 -36.82 0.84
CA MET A 867 -12.56 -35.77 0.80
C MET A 867 -13.44 -35.78 2.05
N ARG A 868 -13.83 -36.96 2.54
CA ARG A 868 -14.57 -37.06 3.81
C ARG A 868 -13.78 -36.49 4.98
N LEU A 869 -12.47 -36.74 5.02
CA LEU A 869 -11.58 -36.16 6.04
C LEU A 869 -11.43 -34.64 5.88
N LEU A 870 -11.30 -34.16 4.65
CA LEU A 870 -11.17 -32.75 4.33
C LEU A 870 -12.42 -31.97 4.76
N HIS A 871 -13.61 -32.43 4.36
CA HIS A 871 -14.89 -31.84 4.79
C HIS A 871 -15.05 -31.80 6.29
N LYS A 872 -14.68 -32.89 6.98
CA LYS A 872 -14.72 -32.89 8.44
C LYS A 872 -13.81 -31.82 9.03
N LYS A 873 -12.59 -31.66 8.54
CA LYS A 873 -11.65 -30.63 8.98
C LYS A 873 -12.10 -29.22 8.62
N GLU A 874 -12.75 -29.01 7.47
CA GLU A 874 -13.32 -27.72 7.07
C GLU A 874 -14.45 -27.29 7.99
N VAL A 875 -15.37 -28.21 8.31
CA VAL A 875 -16.46 -27.95 9.27
C VAL A 875 -15.90 -27.66 10.66
N GLU A 876 -14.91 -28.41 11.12
CA GLU A 876 -14.21 -28.16 12.37
C GLU A 876 -13.54 -26.78 12.36
N PHE A 877 -12.81 -26.41 11.29
CA PHE A 877 -12.17 -25.11 11.13
C PHE A 877 -13.17 -23.94 11.10
N ASP A 878 -14.27 -24.08 10.36
CA ASP A 878 -15.32 -23.06 10.27
C ASP A 878 -16.12 -22.95 11.57
N THR A 879 -16.33 -24.04 12.28
CA THR A 879 -17.00 -24.06 13.57
C THR A 879 -16.16 -23.39 14.65
N TYR A 880 -14.84 -23.63 14.68
CA TYR A 880 -13.93 -22.91 15.56
C TYR A 880 -13.82 -21.41 15.21
N ALA A 881 -14.05 -21.08 13.97
CA ALA A 881 -14.02 -19.70 13.50
C ALA A 881 -15.36 -18.97 13.69
N LYS A 882 -16.48 -19.69 13.77
CA LYS A 882 -17.83 -19.08 13.85
C LYS A 882 -18.58 -19.33 15.15
N ASP A 883 -18.66 -20.58 15.64
CA ASP A 883 -19.43 -20.94 16.84
C ASP A 883 -18.95 -22.26 17.42
N SER A 884 -18.78 -22.34 18.74
CA SER A 884 -18.27 -23.51 19.42
C SER A 884 -19.40 -24.32 20.08
N LEU A 885 -20.02 -25.17 19.37
CA LEU A 885 -20.85 -26.22 19.99
C LEU A 885 -20.26 -27.64 19.90
N ILE A 886 -19.03 -27.80 19.40
CA ILE A 886 -18.46 -29.15 19.14
C ILE A 886 -17.07 -29.31 19.79
N ALA A 887 -16.91 -28.89 21.04
CA ALA A 887 -15.70 -29.21 21.82
C ALA A 887 -15.56 -30.71 22.19
N ASP A 888 -16.66 -31.46 22.18
CA ASP A 888 -16.64 -32.90 22.59
C ASP A 888 -16.21 -33.84 21.47
N ALA A 889 -16.24 -33.43 20.19
CA ALA A 889 -15.74 -34.26 19.07
C ALA A 889 -14.21 -34.25 18.92
N PHE A 890 -13.53 -33.27 19.55
CA PHE A 890 -12.06 -33.10 19.45
C PHE A 890 -11.24 -34.15 20.22
N SER A 891 -11.80 -34.84 21.16
CA SER A 891 -11.06 -35.79 22.01
C SER A 891 -10.55 -37.04 21.27
N ILE A 892 -11.04 -37.30 20.07
CA ILE A 892 -10.72 -38.53 19.33
C ILE A 892 -9.65 -38.29 18.24
N SER A 893 -9.61 -37.12 17.58
CA SER A 893 -8.63 -36.87 16.52
C SER A 893 -7.26 -36.36 17.03
N GLU A 894 -7.17 -35.86 18.25
CA GLU A 894 -5.93 -35.36 18.87
C GLU A 894 -4.89 -36.44 19.19
N LYS A 895 -5.25 -37.74 19.13
CA LYS A 895 -4.38 -38.83 19.57
C LYS A 895 -3.66 -39.60 18.45
N MET A 896 -3.96 -39.36 17.18
CA MET A 896 -3.36 -40.11 16.08
C MET A 896 -2.27 -39.32 15.37
N SER A 897 -1.12 -39.95 15.16
CA SER A 897 -0.05 -39.35 14.32
C SER A 897 -0.48 -39.34 12.84
N ASP A 898 0.10 -38.42 12.00
CA ASP A 898 -0.16 -38.41 10.56
C ASP A 898 0.08 -39.80 9.90
N LYS A 899 0.98 -40.61 10.44
CA LYS A 899 1.23 -41.98 9.97
C LYS A 899 0.08 -42.94 10.29
N ASP A 900 -0.52 -42.82 11.47
CA ASP A 900 -1.64 -43.69 11.87
C ASP A 900 -2.89 -43.38 11.04
N VAL A 901 -3.12 -42.10 10.74
CA VAL A 901 -4.21 -41.65 9.84
C VAL A 901 -4.01 -42.21 8.43
N GLN A 902 -2.79 -42.18 7.90
CA GLN A 902 -2.46 -42.74 6.59
C GLN A 902 -2.67 -44.25 6.53
N SER A 903 -2.24 -44.99 7.57
CA SER A 903 -2.43 -46.43 7.65
C SER A 903 -3.91 -46.82 7.68
N LYS A 904 -4.71 -46.06 8.44
CA LYS A 904 -6.15 -46.26 8.55
C LYS A 904 -6.90 -45.98 7.23
N ILE A 905 -6.48 -45.00 6.48
CA ILE A 905 -7.05 -44.71 5.15
C ILE A 905 -6.75 -45.85 4.16
N ILE A 906 -5.54 -46.41 4.19
CA ILE A 906 -5.19 -47.55 3.35
C ILE A 906 -6.03 -48.77 3.72
N GLU A 907 -6.27 -49.03 5.03
CA GLU A 907 -7.14 -50.12 5.50
C GLU A 907 -8.58 -49.93 5.02
N ILE A 908 -9.13 -48.75 5.12
CA ILE A 908 -10.48 -48.42 4.64
C ILE A 908 -10.57 -48.66 3.13
N GLU A 909 -9.57 -48.27 2.39
CA GLU A 909 -9.53 -48.43 0.93
C GLU A 909 -9.44 -49.92 0.52
N ARG A 910 -8.59 -50.67 1.18
CA ARG A 910 -8.52 -52.13 0.99
C ARG A 910 -9.84 -52.84 1.29
N ALA A 911 -10.48 -52.48 2.41
CA ALA A 911 -11.78 -53.02 2.78
C ALA A 911 -12.85 -52.69 1.73
N ARG A 912 -12.86 -51.47 1.21
CA ARG A 912 -13.78 -51.04 0.15
C ARG A 912 -13.59 -51.83 -1.15
N ILE A 913 -12.34 -52.06 -1.56
CA ILE A 913 -12.03 -52.84 -2.77
C ILE A 913 -12.48 -54.31 -2.59
N LEU A 914 -12.22 -54.91 -1.43
CA LEU A 914 -12.66 -56.28 -1.13
C LEU A 914 -14.18 -56.41 -1.16
N GLN A 915 -14.89 -55.53 -0.49
CA GLN A 915 -16.36 -55.52 -0.47
C GLN A 915 -16.98 -55.43 -1.86
N LYS A 916 -16.37 -54.61 -2.76
CA LYS A 916 -16.84 -54.54 -4.17
C LYS A 916 -16.53 -55.79 -4.99
N ARG A 917 -15.43 -56.49 -4.72
CA ARG A 917 -15.13 -57.76 -5.36
C ARG A 917 -16.15 -58.85 -4.92
N GLU A 918 -16.43 -58.95 -3.65
CA GLU A 918 -17.44 -59.87 -3.12
C GLU A 918 -18.85 -59.62 -3.70
N ASN A 919 -19.25 -58.35 -3.82
CA ASN A 919 -20.54 -57.99 -4.42
C ASN A 919 -20.61 -58.25 -5.94
N LYS A 920 -19.45 -58.28 -6.63
CA LYS A 920 -19.38 -58.58 -8.08
C LYS A 920 -19.41 -60.10 -8.33
N ASP A 921 -18.91 -60.88 -7.40
CA ASP A 921 -18.93 -62.34 -7.47
C ASP A 921 -20.30 -62.94 -7.05
N THR A 922 -21.14 -62.14 -6.40
CA THR A 922 -22.49 -62.51 -5.97
C THR A 922 -23.60 -61.99 -6.89
N ALA A 923 -23.30 -61.15 -7.87
CA ALA A 923 -24.23 -60.61 -8.92
C ALA A 923 -23.99 -61.27 -10.27
#